data_0b498042d32a844ad48ede82214f44ca
#
_entry.id   0b498042d32a844ad48ede82214f44ca
#
_cell.length_a   1.000
_cell.length_b   1.000
_cell.length_c   1.000
_cell.angle_alpha   90.00
_cell.angle_beta   90.00
_cell.angle_gamma   90.00
#
_symmetry.space_group_name_H-M   'P 1'
#
loop_
_entity.id
_entity.type
_entity.pdbx_description
1 polymer ?
#
loop_
_entity_poly.entity_id
_entity_poly.type
_entity_poly.pdbx_seq_one_letter_code
_entity_poly.pdbx_strand_id
1 'polypeptide(L)'
;MILMCYTAHGQTLDISKRKDYTIADISVKGETVYGAETIITYSGLIKGEKVTIPGGTKISDGIKKLWDSNLFSNIDVFISKIEGNQIYLEIQLDDLPELKEVKITGVKKGKISGIIDENKLTPGIKVTENLITTTKYYLENKYKKEGYLNAKALISTSKVIDSVEKTRVDMRIRIDKGQKVKIKKIAFYGNKKMSSKRLRKAMKNTKQKNLIRVHKRSKYIEADYEEDLVNVVNKLKEKGFRDARIVSDSLVVNDDKTVDLNITIEEGEKYTYGTINFLGNTIYSDEQLNQVLKIKKGDTYNGVELEKRIADNSDPDAFDLTNLYQNNGYLFSTITPVEVSADGNVIDMEIRVTEGKPAYFKNISVKGNNKTNDHVVYRELRTRPGQLYSKSNVVRTVRELGQLGFFDAQEIAPDFKNVNPNDGTLDMEFSVVEKGSSQIELQGGYGGGGFIGTLGLSFNNFAIKDLFNKKAYTPVPMGDGQSLSLRLQASQFFQTYSFSFSEPWLGGEKPVQFSTSISQTKQFLYNRATRSADKDRSFNITGINFGIAKKLTVPDDYFVLSQNLGYQYYDLNNYNTGLFTFGDGSANNLAYTIGLSRNNTYNDPIYPEGGSNFSLSAKVTFPYSAVNGVDYTALKNERDEKAERIRELSNTTDDDEIAERNAANERISEIDQERFKW
;
A
#
# COMPACT_ATOMS: atom_id res chain seq x y z
N MET A 1 81.95 -27.07 -32.21
CA MET A 1 80.83 -26.22 -31.76
C MET A 1 79.94 -27.11 -30.93
N ILE A 2 80.12 -27.06 -29.59
CA ILE A 2 79.40 -27.93 -28.62
C ILE A 2 78.15 -27.21 -28.19
N LEU A 3 76.96 -27.81 -28.55
CA LEU A 3 75.64 -27.33 -28.15
C LEU A 3 75.37 -27.80 -26.75
N MET A 4 75.49 -26.90 -25.75
CA MET A 4 75.02 -27.17 -24.38
C MET A 4 73.51 -27.03 -24.32
N CYS A 5 72.80 -28.15 -24.26
CA CYS A 5 71.39 -28.18 -23.86
C CYS A 5 71.28 -27.93 -22.34
N TYR A 6 70.80 -26.75 -21.96
CA TYR A 6 70.34 -26.52 -20.61
C TYR A 6 68.97 -27.18 -20.43
N THR A 7 68.92 -28.30 -19.71
CA THR A 7 67.71 -28.91 -19.23
C THR A 7 67.22 -28.11 -18.02
N ALA A 8 66.21 -27.31 -18.19
CA ALA A 8 65.50 -26.70 -17.07
C ALA A 8 64.73 -27.79 -16.32
N HIS A 9 65.23 -28.22 -15.17
CA HIS A 9 64.48 -29.07 -14.24
C HIS A 9 63.46 -28.23 -13.52
N GLY A 10 62.23 -28.13 -14.02
CA GLY A 10 61.08 -27.64 -13.25
C GLY A 10 60.76 -28.63 -12.12
N GLN A 11 60.89 -28.18 -10.89
CA GLN A 11 60.43 -28.98 -9.75
C GLN A 11 58.93 -29.18 -9.86
N THR A 12 58.49 -30.45 -10.02
CA THR A 12 57.06 -30.78 -10.02
C THR A 12 56.56 -30.87 -8.59
N LEU A 13 55.41 -30.24 -8.31
CA LEU A 13 54.75 -30.29 -7.01
C LEU A 13 54.32 -31.75 -6.70
N ASP A 14 54.85 -32.35 -5.64
CA ASP A 14 54.37 -33.64 -5.17
C ASP A 14 53.14 -33.43 -4.30
N ILE A 15 51.97 -33.58 -4.92
CA ILE A 15 50.66 -33.45 -4.27
C ILE A 15 50.25 -34.65 -3.41
N SER A 16 51.10 -35.68 -3.33
CA SER A 16 50.83 -36.88 -2.56
C SER A 16 51.15 -36.72 -1.06
N LYS A 17 51.96 -35.73 -0.67
CA LYS A 17 52.37 -35.48 0.71
C LYS A 17 52.16 -34.03 1.12
N ARG A 18 51.54 -33.82 2.28
CA ARG A 18 51.42 -32.50 2.91
C ARG A 18 52.80 -31.91 3.20
N LYS A 19 53.04 -30.70 2.68
CA LYS A 19 54.27 -29.98 2.94
C LYS A 19 53.96 -28.50 3.15
N ASP A 20 54.71 -27.91 4.10
CA ASP A 20 54.63 -26.47 4.38
C ASP A 20 55.60 -25.71 3.47
N TYR A 21 55.06 -24.69 2.82
CA TYR A 21 55.79 -23.75 1.96
C TYR A 21 55.64 -22.35 2.53
N THR A 22 56.63 -21.49 2.23
CA THR A 22 56.57 -20.06 2.54
C THR A 22 56.28 -19.27 1.23
N ILE A 23 55.32 -18.38 1.25
CA ILE A 23 55.00 -17.52 0.11
C ILE A 23 56.21 -16.56 -0.10
N ALA A 24 56.93 -16.76 -1.16
CA ALA A 24 58.07 -15.87 -1.53
C ALA A 24 57.63 -14.57 -2.20
N ASP A 25 56.65 -14.69 -3.10
CA ASP A 25 56.07 -13.54 -3.79
C ASP A 25 54.67 -13.87 -4.32
N ILE A 26 53.86 -12.81 -4.57
CA ILE A 26 52.54 -12.91 -5.14
C ILE A 26 52.42 -11.94 -6.30
N SER A 27 52.13 -12.45 -7.47
CA SER A 27 51.87 -11.64 -8.67
C SER A 27 50.39 -11.71 -9.03
N VAL A 28 49.92 -10.66 -9.72
CA VAL A 28 48.54 -10.57 -10.19
C VAL A 28 48.56 -10.41 -11.71
N LYS A 29 47.74 -11.18 -12.40
CA LYS A 29 47.52 -11.13 -13.84
C LYS A 29 46.00 -11.13 -14.16
N GLY A 30 45.66 -10.77 -15.41
CA GLY A 30 44.29 -10.77 -15.92
C GLY A 30 43.75 -9.40 -16.29
N GLU A 31 42.49 -9.34 -16.72
CA GLU A 31 41.82 -8.10 -17.13
C GLU A 31 41.18 -7.42 -15.91
N THR A 32 41.93 -6.64 -15.15
CA THR A 32 41.44 -5.94 -13.95
C THR A 32 41.84 -4.49 -13.90
N VAL A 33 40.93 -3.65 -13.37
CA VAL A 33 41.22 -2.23 -13.08
C VAL A 33 41.82 -2.01 -11.69
N TYR A 34 41.88 -3.05 -10.87
CA TYR A 34 42.38 -2.97 -9.50
C TYR A 34 43.90 -3.21 -9.46
N GLY A 35 44.61 -2.38 -8.70
CA GLY A 35 46.07 -2.54 -8.52
C GLY A 35 46.42 -3.87 -7.83
N ALA A 36 47.58 -4.46 -8.24
CA ALA A 36 48.01 -5.75 -7.69
C ALA A 36 48.07 -5.77 -6.16
N GLU A 37 48.59 -4.70 -5.54
CA GLU A 37 48.68 -4.61 -4.06
C GLU A 37 47.31 -4.61 -3.39
N THR A 38 46.32 -3.99 -4.01
CA THR A 38 44.93 -3.97 -3.51
C THR A 38 44.33 -5.39 -3.52
N ILE A 39 44.52 -6.13 -4.61
CA ILE A 39 44.05 -7.50 -4.77
C ILE A 39 44.72 -8.42 -3.76
N ILE A 40 46.04 -8.31 -3.64
CA ILE A 40 46.83 -9.11 -2.68
C ILE A 40 46.33 -8.84 -1.24
N THR A 41 46.18 -7.58 -0.86
CA THR A 41 45.71 -7.18 0.47
C THR A 41 44.31 -7.71 0.72
N TYR A 42 43.39 -7.62 -0.24
CA TYR A 42 42.04 -8.08 -0.10
C TYR A 42 41.92 -9.60 -0.02
N SER A 43 42.77 -10.33 -0.73
CA SER A 43 42.86 -11.80 -0.62
C SER A 43 43.27 -12.25 0.77
N GLY A 44 44.02 -11.42 1.50
CA GLY A 44 44.57 -11.75 2.80
C GLY A 44 45.77 -12.74 2.74
N LEU A 45 46.34 -12.92 1.53
CA LEU A 45 47.58 -13.68 1.36
C LEU A 45 48.78 -12.76 1.63
N ILE A 46 49.70 -13.17 2.47
CA ILE A 46 50.82 -12.33 2.92
C ILE A 46 52.14 -12.95 2.51
N LYS A 47 53.04 -12.16 1.92
CA LYS A 47 54.39 -12.56 1.63
C LYS A 47 55.14 -12.93 2.94
N GLY A 48 55.84 -14.06 2.97
CA GLY A 48 56.53 -14.60 4.14
C GLY A 48 55.65 -15.55 5.00
N GLU A 49 54.34 -15.65 4.70
CA GLU A 49 53.45 -16.52 5.42
C GLU A 49 53.57 -17.99 5.00
N LYS A 50 53.38 -18.92 5.93
CA LYS A 50 53.39 -20.36 5.66
C LYS A 50 52.04 -20.84 5.15
N VAL A 51 52.04 -21.64 4.12
CA VAL A 51 50.89 -22.32 3.53
C VAL A 51 51.15 -23.81 3.37
N THR A 52 50.20 -24.64 3.69
CA THR A 52 50.31 -26.09 3.59
C THR A 52 49.68 -26.57 2.28
N ILE A 53 50.41 -27.28 1.46
CA ILE A 53 49.95 -27.81 0.18
C ILE A 53 50.29 -29.32 0.08
N PRO A 54 49.31 -30.17 -0.24
CA PRO A 54 47.87 -29.95 -0.30
C PRO A 54 47.20 -29.87 1.07
N GLY A 55 45.98 -29.36 1.09
CA GLY A 55 45.06 -29.46 2.25
C GLY A 55 45.13 -28.33 3.26
N GLY A 56 45.85 -27.24 3.00
CA GLY A 56 45.73 -25.99 3.75
C GLY A 56 44.57 -25.12 3.27
N THR A 57 43.97 -24.31 4.16
CA THR A 57 42.80 -23.47 3.84
C THR A 57 43.16 -22.06 3.37
N LYS A 58 44.37 -21.58 3.65
CA LYS A 58 44.81 -20.21 3.41
C LYS A 58 44.58 -19.71 1.98
N ILE A 59 44.97 -20.48 0.97
CA ILE A 59 44.76 -20.11 -0.45
C ILE A 59 43.29 -20.14 -0.78
N SER A 60 42.57 -21.18 -0.34
CA SER A 60 41.11 -21.26 -0.56
C SER A 60 40.33 -20.15 0.15
N ASP A 61 40.77 -19.75 1.36
CA ASP A 61 40.18 -18.64 2.10
C ASP A 61 40.44 -17.29 1.36
N GLY A 62 41.64 -17.12 0.78
CA GLY A 62 41.97 -15.98 -0.05
C GLY A 62 41.13 -15.91 -1.31
N ILE A 63 40.96 -17.02 -2.02
CA ILE A 63 40.06 -17.12 -3.17
C ILE A 63 38.64 -16.79 -2.76
N LYS A 64 38.16 -17.33 -1.64
CA LYS A 64 36.81 -17.07 -1.14
C LYS A 64 36.57 -15.57 -0.85
N LYS A 65 37.52 -14.91 -0.17
CA LYS A 65 37.43 -13.47 0.08
C LYS A 65 37.32 -12.65 -1.20
N LEU A 66 38.11 -13.01 -2.23
CA LEU A 66 38.03 -12.36 -3.53
C LEU A 66 36.66 -12.60 -4.20
N TRP A 67 36.09 -13.82 -4.14
CA TRP A 67 34.74 -14.13 -4.61
C TRP A 67 33.65 -13.37 -3.86
N ASP A 68 33.76 -13.28 -2.54
CA ASP A 68 32.77 -12.61 -1.68
C ASP A 68 32.72 -11.09 -1.96
N SER A 69 33.74 -10.53 -2.62
CA SER A 69 33.74 -9.14 -3.07
C SER A 69 32.73 -8.84 -4.17
N ASN A 70 32.30 -9.83 -4.92
CA ASN A 70 31.45 -9.70 -6.12
C ASN A 70 32.02 -8.74 -7.18
N LEU A 71 33.34 -8.63 -7.28
CA LEU A 71 34.02 -7.74 -8.25
C LEU A 71 34.55 -8.48 -9.47
N PHE A 72 34.79 -9.79 -9.36
CA PHE A 72 35.50 -10.59 -10.35
C PHE A 72 34.59 -11.66 -10.97
N SER A 73 34.83 -11.95 -12.25
CA SER A 73 34.12 -12.97 -13.03
C SER A 73 34.87 -14.30 -13.07
N ASN A 74 36.16 -14.26 -12.85
CA ASN A 74 37.03 -15.41 -12.74
C ASN A 74 38.14 -15.14 -11.72
N ILE A 75 38.53 -16.15 -10.93
CA ILE A 75 39.60 -16.08 -9.94
C ILE A 75 40.26 -17.45 -9.87
N ASP A 76 41.51 -17.50 -10.32
CA ASP A 76 42.37 -18.66 -10.23
C ASP A 76 43.68 -18.29 -9.51
N VAL A 77 44.19 -19.20 -8.73
CA VAL A 77 45.47 -19.03 -8.06
C VAL A 77 46.42 -20.17 -8.48
N PHE A 78 47.48 -19.80 -9.16
CA PHE A 78 48.48 -20.76 -9.63
C PHE A 78 49.77 -20.66 -8.80
N ILE A 79 50.51 -21.75 -8.74
CA ILE A 79 51.88 -21.77 -8.28
C ILE A 79 52.76 -21.58 -9.53
N SER A 80 53.33 -20.39 -9.71
CA SER A 80 54.13 -20.05 -10.89
C SER A 80 55.54 -20.61 -10.78
N LYS A 81 56.10 -20.78 -9.57
CA LYS A 81 57.45 -21.26 -9.33
C LYS A 81 57.57 -21.89 -7.94
N ILE A 82 58.48 -22.88 -7.79
CA ILE A 82 58.87 -23.48 -6.52
C ILE A 82 60.40 -23.49 -6.41
N GLU A 83 60.90 -22.93 -5.32
CA GLU A 83 62.33 -22.92 -4.97
C GLU A 83 62.53 -23.47 -3.55
N GLY A 84 62.90 -24.75 -3.45
CA GLY A 84 63.06 -25.40 -2.16
C GLY A 84 61.80 -25.46 -1.35
N ASN A 85 61.68 -24.62 -0.31
CA ASN A 85 60.51 -24.48 0.53
C ASN A 85 59.76 -23.16 0.30
N GLN A 86 60.08 -22.45 -0.76
CA GLN A 86 59.45 -21.20 -1.16
C GLN A 86 58.55 -21.44 -2.37
N ILE A 87 57.37 -20.80 -2.39
CA ILE A 87 56.45 -20.78 -3.51
C ILE A 87 56.14 -19.36 -3.97
N TYR A 88 55.96 -19.22 -5.27
CA TYR A 88 55.55 -17.97 -5.94
C TYR A 88 54.12 -18.20 -6.39
N LEU A 89 53.19 -17.38 -5.90
CA LEU A 89 51.79 -17.45 -6.28
C LEU A 89 51.49 -16.45 -7.40
N GLU A 90 50.63 -16.85 -8.31
CA GLU A 90 50.08 -15.98 -9.37
C GLU A 90 48.58 -16.03 -9.23
N ILE A 91 47.98 -14.86 -8.94
CA ILE A 91 46.55 -14.69 -8.90
C ILE A 91 46.10 -14.21 -10.28
N GLN A 92 45.37 -15.03 -10.99
CA GLN A 92 44.77 -14.67 -12.26
C GLN A 92 43.31 -14.38 -12.03
N LEU A 93 42.85 -13.18 -12.44
CA LEU A 93 41.47 -12.78 -12.25
C LEU A 93 41.00 -11.82 -13.35
N ASP A 94 39.70 -11.84 -13.61
CA ASP A 94 39.07 -10.95 -14.58
C ASP A 94 37.91 -10.22 -13.86
N ASP A 95 37.74 -8.94 -14.14
CA ASP A 95 36.70 -8.13 -13.54
C ASP A 95 35.31 -8.52 -14.06
N LEU A 96 34.30 -8.45 -13.18
CA LEU A 96 32.91 -8.49 -13.62
C LEU A 96 32.61 -7.28 -14.51
N PRO A 97 32.05 -7.50 -15.69
CA PRO A 97 31.78 -6.40 -16.60
C PRO A 97 30.68 -5.49 -16.08
N GLU A 98 30.82 -4.20 -16.34
CA GLU A 98 29.76 -3.21 -16.05
C GLU A 98 28.80 -3.08 -17.23
N LEU A 99 27.51 -2.95 -16.91
CA LEU A 99 26.47 -2.73 -17.89
C LEU A 99 26.62 -1.33 -18.49
N LYS A 100 26.75 -1.24 -19.83
CA LYS A 100 26.76 0.05 -20.55
C LYS A 100 25.36 0.43 -20.98
N GLU A 101 24.70 -0.45 -21.73
CA GLU A 101 23.39 -0.20 -22.29
C GLU A 101 22.55 -1.50 -22.30
N VAL A 102 21.22 -1.35 -22.16
CA VAL A 102 20.26 -2.46 -22.31
C VAL A 102 19.34 -2.21 -23.47
N LYS A 103 19.32 -3.15 -24.41
CA LYS A 103 18.40 -3.13 -25.56
C LYS A 103 17.36 -4.25 -25.42
N ILE A 104 16.09 -3.86 -25.26
CA ILE A 104 14.97 -4.82 -25.10
C ILE A 104 14.11 -4.82 -26.35
N THR A 105 13.85 -6.02 -26.88
CA THR A 105 13.04 -6.26 -28.08
C THR A 105 11.92 -7.27 -27.80
N GLY A 106 10.86 -7.29 -28.63
CA GLY A 106 9.70 -8.17 -28.44
C GLY A 106 8.59 -7.61 -27.55
N VAL A 107 8.74 -6.37 -27.06
CA VAL A 107 7.75 -5.68 -26.21
C VAL A 107 7.44 -4.28 -26.75
N LYS A 108 6.30 -3.72 -26.31
CA LYS A 108 5.92 -2.33 -26.63
C LYS A 108 6.89 -1.34 -25.97
N LYS A 109 7.26 -0.26 -26.67
CA LYS A 109 8.20 0.75 -26.17
C LYS A 109 7.86 1.28 -24.77
N GLY A 110 6.60 1.56 -24.49
CA GLY A 110 6.16 2.04 -23.16
C GLY A 110 6.28 1.06 -22.00
N LYS A 111 6.67 -0.21 -22.26
CA LYS A 111 6.92 -1.20 -21.19
C LYS A 111 8.42 -1.39 -20.90
N ILE A 112 9.30 -0.80 -21.71
CA ILE A 112 10.73 -1.03 -21.62
C ILE A 112 11.31 -0.41 -20.34
N SER A 113 10.94 0.82 -20.01
CA SER A 113 11.42 1.49 -18.79
C SER A 113 11.03 0.68 -17.54
N GLY A 114 9.77 0.26 -17.43
CA GLY A 114 9.32 -0.56 -16.29
C GLY A 114 10.09 -1.87 -16.15
N ILE A 115 10.46 -2.54 -17.27
CA ILE A 115 11.28 -3.77 -17.23
C ILE A 115 12.71 -3.46 -16.73
N ILE A 116 13.29 -2.33 -17.15
CA ILE A 116 14.62 -1.89 -16.70
C ILE A 116 14.59 -1.62 -15.19
N ASP A 117 13.61 -0.87 -14.72
CA ASP A 117 13.46 -0.48 -13.31
C ASP A 117 13.20 -1.69 -12.40
N GLU A 118 12.27 -2.57 -12.79
CA GLU A 118 11.90 -3.77 -12.03
C GLU A 118 13.07 -4.76 -11.88
N ASN A 119 13.97 -4.84 -12.86
CA ASN A 119 15.14 -5.71 -12.83
C ASN A 119 16.43 -4.95 -12.47
N LYS A 120 16.35 -3.67 -12.11
CA LYS A 120 17.48 -2.82 -11.73
C LYS A 120 18.61 -2.78 -12.78
N LEU A 121 18.26 -2.82 -14.06
CA LEU A 121 19.21 -2.86 -15.18
C LEU A 121 19.71 -1.45 -15.53
N THR A 122 20.31 -0.76 -14.58
CA THR A 122 20.84 0.59 -14.77
C THR A 122 22.29 0.55 -15.25
N PRO A 123 22.75 1.51 -16.09
CA PRO A 123 24.15 1.59 -16.48
C PRO A 123 25.08 1.65 -15.26
N GLY A 124 26.21 0.93 -15.32
CA GLY A 124 27.22 0.86 -14.27
C GLY A 124 27.06 -0.30 -13.28
N ILE A 125 25.95 -1.05 -13.29
CA ILE A 125 25.84 -2.26 -12.46
C ILE A 125 26.75 -3.37 -12.96
N LYS A 126 27.23 -4.23 -12.06
CA LYS A 126 27.99 -5.43 -12.41
C LYS A 126 27.08 -6.50 -13.00
N VAL A 127 27.44 -7.02 -14.17
CA VAL A 127 26.66 -8.05 -14.86
C VAL A 127 27.15 -9.42 -14.42
N THR A 128 26.37 -10.06 -13.56
CA THR A 128 26.62 -11.42 -13.05
C THR A 128 25.74 -12.45 -13.78
N GLU A 129 26.13 -13.72 -13.79
CA GLU A 129 25.26 -14.82 -14.25
C GLU A 129 23.95 -14.90 -13.47
N ASN A 130 23.98 -14.56 -12.18
CA ASN A 130 22.79 -14.48 -11.35
C ASN A 130 21.83 -13.38 -11.85
N LEU A 131 22.34 -12.19 -12.18
CA LEU A 131 21.53 -11.10 -12.74
C LEU A 131 20.86 -11.52 -14.04
N ILE A 132 21.61 -12.19 -14.94
CA ILE A 132 21.09 -12.69 -16.22
C ILE A 132 19.99 -13.73 -15.98
N THR A 133 20.24 -14.70 -15.10
CA THR A 133 19.31 -15.80 -14.82
C THR A 133 18.04 -15.31 -14.12
N THR A 134 18.17 -14.45 -13.11
CA THR A 134 17.02 -13.89 -12.39
C THR A 134 16.20 -12.99 -13.29
N THR A 135 16.81 -12.14 -14.11
CA THR A 135 16.12 -11.32 -15.13
C THR A 135 15.37 -12.17 -16.12
N LYS A 136 16.00 -13.24 -16.65
CA LYS A 136 15.35 -14.18 -17.56
C LYS A 136 14.12 -14.83 -16.91
N TYR A 137 14.30 -15.39 -15.73
CA TYR A 137 13.22 -16.05 -14.98
C TYR A 137 12.08 -15.09 -14.65
N TYR A 138 12.40 -13.87 -14.21
CA TYR A 138 11.43 -12.82 -13.95
C TYR A 138 10.59 -12.51 -15.21
N LEU A 139 11.25 -12.28 -16.34
CA LEU A 139 10.58 -11.93 -17.59
C LEU A 139 9.68 -13.09 -18.11
N GLU A 140 10.18 -14.31 -18.09
CA GLU A 140 9.39 -15.47 -18.50
C GLU A 140 8.15 -15.65 -17.61
N ASN A 141 8.29 -15.54 -16.28
CA ASN A 141 7.18 -15.65 -15.35
C ASN A 141 6.19 -14.48 -15.46
N LYS A 142 6.67 -13.25 -15.66
CA LYS A 142 5.83 -12.08 -15.90
C LYS A 142 4.88 -12.32 -17.07
N TYR A 143 5.40 -12.84 -18.18
CA TYR A 143 4.58 -13.12 -19.37
C TYR A 143 3.75 -14.40 -19.25
N LYS A 144 4.21 -15.43 -18.54
CA LYS A 144 3.37 -16.59 -18.18
C LYS A 144 2.14 -16.15 -17.36
N LYS A 145 2.32 -15.29 -16.37
CA LYS A 145 1.21 -14.66 -15.60
C LYS A 145 0.26 -13.83 -16.48
N GLU A 146 0.73 -13.30 -17.62
CA GLU A 146 -0.13 -12.63 -18.60
C GLU A 146 -0.88 -13.62 -19.55
N GLY A 147 -0.63 -14.95 -19.42
CA GLY A 147 -1.23 -16.03 -20.22
C GLY A 147 -0.43 -16.43 -21.47
N TYR A 148 0.84 -16.08 -21.55
CA TYR A 148 1.76 -16.54 -22.59
C TYR A 148 2.59 -17.72 -22.08
N LEU A 149 2.02 -18.90 -22.08
CA LEU A 149 2.60 -20.13 -21.50
C LEU A 149 4.01 -20.43 -22.00
N ASN A 150 4.27 -20.18 -23.28
CA ASN A 150 5.53 -20.48 -23.96
C ASN A 150 6.46 -19.25 -24.07
N ALA A 151 6.26 -18.23 -23.23
CA ALA A 151 7.14 -17.05 -23.25
C ALA A 151 8.57 -17.44 -22.91
N LYS A 152 9.51 -16.99 -23.75
CA LYS A 152 10.95 -17.17 -23.56
C LYS A 152 11.67 -15.84 -23.62
N ALA A 153 12.62 -15.65 -22.73
CA ALA A 153 13.53 -14.52 -22.74
C ALA A 153 14.95 -15.00 -23.08
N LEU A 154 15.53 -14.45 -24.14
CA LEU A 154 16.91 -14.70 -24.53
C LEU A 154 17.71 -13.48 -24.16
N ILE A 155 18.70 -13.65 -23.30
CA ILE A 155 19.59 -12.60 -22.85
C ILE A 155 20.99 -12.91 -23.36
N SER A 156 21.62 -11.96 -23.99
CA SER A 156 22.99 -12.06 -24.45
C SER A 156 23.74 -10.78 -24.11
N THR A 157 25.00 -10.91 -23.77
CA THR A 157 25.93 -9.81 -23.49
C THR A 157 26.98 -9.76 -24.58
N SER A 158 27.43 -8.54 -24.96
CA SER A 158 28.52 -8.35 -25.88
C SER A 158 29.51 -7.36 -25.28
N LYS A 159 30.80 -7.73 -25.24
CA LYS A 159 31.88 -6.83 -24.79
C LYS A 159 31.91 -5.57 -25.69
N VAL A 160 32.05 -4.41 -25.09
CA VAL A 160 32.19 -3.14 -25.76
C VAL A 160 33.70 -2.78 -25.70
N ILE A 161 34.31 -2.62 -26.87
CA ILE A 161 35.67 -2.10 -26.96
C ILE A 161 35.59 -0.57 -26.81
N ASP A 162 35.84 -0.09 -25.60
CA ASP A 162 35.85 1.34 -25.30
C ASP A 162 37.27 1.74 -24.94
N SER A 163 37.66 3.00 -25.20
CA SER A 163 39.00 3.55 -24.90
C SER A 163 39.27 3.74 -23.40
N VAL A 164 38.34 3.35 -22.54
CA VAL A 164 38.42 3.43 -21.08
C VAL A 164 38.78 2.04 -20.52
N GLU A 165 39.71 1.97 -19.59
CA GLU A 165 40.25 0.74 -18.94
C GLU A 165 39.21 -0.19 -18.24
N LYS A 166 37.92 0.04 -18.43
CA LYS A 166 36.86 -0.77 -17.79
C LYS A 166 36.23 -1.75 -18.76
N THR A 167 36.13 -3.01 -18.36
CA THR A 167 35.35 -4.02 -19.09
C THR A 167 33.86 -3.69 -19.03
N ARG A 168 33.29 -3.27 -20.18
CA ARG A 168 31.86 -2.96 -20.28
C ARG A 168 31.17 -3.91 -21.25
N VAL A 169 29.88 -4.15 -21.00
CA VAL A 169 29.03 -4.98 -21.87
C VAL A 169 27.73 -4.29 -22.19
N ASP A 170 27.25 -4.48 -23.40
CA ASP A 170 25.86 -4.22 -23.79
C ASP A 170 25.06 -5.48 -23.59
N MET A 171 23.88 -5.33 -22.98
CA MET A 171 22.94 -6.42 -22.75
C MET A 171 21.79 -6.34 -23.74
N ARG A 172 21.54 -7.43 -24.46
CA ARG A 172 20.41 -7.56 -25.38
C ARG A 172 19.43 -8.57 -24.84
N ILE A 173 18.20 -8.12 -24.61
CA ILE A 173 17.08 -8.95 -24.12
C ILE A 173 16.07 -9.08 -25.26
N ARG A 174 15.91 -10.28 -25.77
CA ARG A 174 14.87 -10.61 -26.75
C ARG A 174 13.78 -11.41 -26.09
N ILE A 175 12.56 -10.85 -26.04
CA ILE A 175 11.39 -11.51 -25.44
C ILE A 175 10.53 -12.05 -26.58
N ASP A 176 10.45 -13.37 -26.64
CA ASP A 176 9.47 -14.07 -27.48
C ASP A 176 8.29 -14.50 -26.60
N LYS A 177 7.19 -13.80 -26.75
CA LYS A 177 5.97 -14.09 -25.95
C LYS A 177 5.21 -15.30 -26.43
N GLY A 178 5.38 -15.68 -27.69
CA GLY A 178 4.47 -16.64 -28.32
C GLY A 178 3.03 -16.12 -28.36
N GLN A 179 2.07 -17.03 -28.39
CA GLN A 179 0.64 -16.73 -28.37
C GLN A 179 0.03 -16.97 -27.00
N LYS A 180 -1.04 -16.21 -26.68
CA LYS A 180 -1.82 -16.46 -25.45
C LYS A 180 -2.59 -17.76 -25.58
N VAL A 181 -2.38 -18.64 -24.61
CA VAL A 181 -3.09 -19.89 -24.53
C VAL A 181 -4.45 -19.68 -23.87
N LYS A 182 -5.51 -20.14 -24.52
CA LYS A 182 -6.89 -20.08 -24.02
C LYS A 182 -7.42 -21.46 -23.67
N ILE A 183 -8.21 -21.53 -22.61
CA ILE A 183 -8.83 -22.77 -22.16
C ILE A 183 -10.12 -23.01 -22.97
N LYS A 184 -10.18 -24.09 -23.72
CA LYS A 184 -11.35 -24.49 -24.50
C LYS A 184 -12.34 -25.24 -23.62
N LYS A 185 -11.86 -26.22 -22.85
CA LYS A 185 -12.69 -27.09 -22.01
C LYS A 185 -12.01 -27.38 -20.67
N ILE A 186 -12.82 -27.49 -19.62
CA ILE A 186 -12.42 -28.02 -18.33
C ILE A 186 -13.33 -29.21 -18.03
N ALA A 187 -12.76 -30.41 -18.05
CA ALA A 187 -13.45 -31.66 -17.81
C ALA A 187 -13.07 -32.25 -16.45
N PHE A 188 -14.06 -32.70 -15.70
CA PHE A 188 -13.86 -33.42 -14.46
C PHE A 188 -14.28 -34.89 -14.64
N TYR A 189 -13.49 -35.79 -14.10
CA TYR A 189 -13.71 -37.23 -14.08
C TYR A 189 -13.70 -37.75 -12.65
N GLY A 190 -14.42 -38.83 -12.37
CA GLY A 190 -14.52 -39.43 -11.03
C GLY A 190 -15.52 -38.74 -10.10
N ASN A 191 -16.08 -37.60 -10.50
CA ASN A 191 -17.08 -36.85 -9.73
C ASN A 191 -18.48 -37.49 -9.89
N LYS A 192 -18.87 -38.33 -8.91
CA LYS A 192 -20.17 -39.03 -8.90
C LYS A 192 -21.24 -38.27 -8.09
N LYS A 193 -20.84 -37.70 -6.97
CA LYS A 193 -21.73 -37.01 -5.98
C LYS A 193 -21.84 -35.51 -6.21
N MET A 194 -20.78 -34.87 -6.75
CA MET A 194 -20.79 -33.44 -7.07
C MET A 194 -20.70 -33.21 -8.60
N SER A 195 -21.59 -32.39 -9.13
CA SER A 195 -21.63 -32.07 -10.55
C SER A 195 -20.41 -31.29 -11.03
N SER A 196 -19.87 -31.61 -12.22
CA SER A 196 -18.78 -30.90 -12.86
C SER A 196 -19.04 -29.39 -13.01
N LYS A 197 -20.31 -28.94 -13.08
CA LYS A 197 -20.70 -27.54 -13.12
C LYS A 197 -20.38 -26.84 -11.80
N ARG A 198 -20.60 -27.49 -10.64
CA ARG A 198 -20.27 -26.95 -9.32
C ARG A 198 -18.76 -26.88 -9.11
N LEU A 199 -18.02 -27.91 -9.55
CA LEU A 199 -16.56 -27.94 -9.50
C LEU A 199 -15.95 -26.84 -10.35
N ARG A 200 -16.42 -26.66 -11.60
CA ARG A 200 -15.98 -25.53 -12.43
C ARG A 200 -16.31 -24.15 -11.83
N LYS A 201 -17.39 -24.05 -11.03
CA LYS A 201 -17.73 -22.80 -10.33
C LYS A 201 -16.74 -22.51 -9.19
N ALA A 202 -16.20 -23.54 -8.53
CA ALA A 202 -15.20 -23.43 -7.48
C ALA A 202 -13.86 -22.87 -8.02
N MET A 203 -13.50 -23.20 -9.26
CA MET A 203 -12.35 -22.59 -9.92
C MET A 203 -12.63 -21.10 -10.16
N LYS A 204 -12.06 -20.20 -9.36
CA LYS A 204 -12.36 -18.76 -9.39
C LYS A 204 -11.65 -18.05 -10.54
N ASN A 205 -10.40 -18.39 -10.79
CA ASN A 205 -9.48 -17.70 -11.71
C ASN A 205 -9.45 -18.38 -13.09
N THR A 206 -9.51 -19.71 -13.14
CA THR A 206 -9.43 -20.54 -14.34
C THR A 206 -10.81 -20.79 -14.93
N LYS A 207 -11.08 -20.23 -16.11
CA LYS A 207 -12.40 -20.35 -16.77
C LYS A 207 -12.27 -20.83 -18.20
N GLN A 208 -13.14 -21.78 -18.59
CA GLN A 208 -13.25 -22.19 -20.00
C GLN A 208 -13.92 -21.11 -20.87
N LYS A 209 -13.61 -21.10 -22.16
CA LYS A 209 -14.23 -20.23 -23.16
C LYS A 209 -15.75 -20.38 -23.14
N ASN A 210 -16.48 -19.27 -23.09
CA ASN A 210 -17.94 -19.27 -23.18
C ASN A 210 -18.39 -18.16 -24.15
N LEU A 211 -19.25 -18.49 -25.08
CA LEU A 211 -19.77 -17.57 -26.09
C LEU A 211 -20.59 -16.41 -25.52
N ILE A 212 -21.22 -16.59 -24.35
CA ILE A 212 -22.08 -15.59 -23.71
C ILE A 212 -21.28 -14.60 -22.83
N ARG A 213 -20.06 -14.99 -22.37
CA ARG A 213 -19.24 -14.19 -21.44
C ARG A 213 -18.03 -13.57 -22.12
N VAL A 214 -18.27 -12.64 -23.05
CA VAL A 214 -17.22 -11.99 -23.86
C VAL A 214 -16.16 -11.28 -22.99
N HIS A 215 -16.51 -10.82 -21.78
CA HIS A 215 -15.63 -10.06 -20.90
C HIS A 215 -14.75 -10.89 -19.96
N LYS A 216 -15.04 -12.18 -19.71
CA LYS A 216 -14.18 -13.04 -18.88
C LYS A 216 -13.14 -13.76 -19.74
N ARG A 217 -11.89 -13.36 -19.54
CA ARG A 217 -10.74 -13.89 -20.28
C ARG A 217 -10.48 -15.34 -19.88
N SER A 218 -10.65 -16.29 -20.81
CA SER A 218 -10.33 -17.72 -20.62
C SER A 218 -8.86 -18.01 -20.88
N LYS A 219 -7.95 -17.35 -20.16
CA LYS A 219 -6.51 -17.58 -20.29
C LYS A 219 -6.09 -18.75 -19.40
N TYR A 220 -5.10 -19.51 -19.83
CA TYR A 220 -4.41 -20.44 -18.94
C TYR A 220 -3.25 -19.70 -18.25
N ILE A 221 -3.24 -19.69 -16.95
CA ILE A 221 -2.18 -19.20 -16.08
C ILE A 221 -1.94 -20.31 -15.06
N GLU A 222 -0.73 -20.85 -15.02
CA GLU A 222 -0.39 -22.04 -14.23
C GLU A 222 -0.65 -21.83 -12.73
N ALA A 223 -0.18 -20.72 -12.17
CA ALA A 223 -0.40 -20.41 -10.76
C ALA A 223 -1.88 -20.25 -10.39
N ASP A 224 -2.69 -19.62 -11.26
CA ASP A 224 -4.14 -19.51 -11.08
C ASP A 224 -4.82 -20.88 -11.13
N TYR A 225 -4.30 -21.77 -11.98
CA TYR A 225 -4.82 -23.13 -12.12
C TYR A 225 -4.49 -23.99 -10.90
N GLU A 226 -3.28 -23.95 -10.39
CA GLU A 226 -2.88 -24.64 -9.16
C GLU A 226 -3.71 -24.19 -7.95
N GLU A 227 -3.91 -22.88 -7.79
CA GLU A 227 -4.80 -22.33 -6.76
C GLU A 227 -6.24 -22.85 -6.93
N ASP A 228 -6.74 -22.89 -8.16
CA ASP A 228 -8.09 -23.37 -8.43
C ASP A 228 -8.25 -24.87 -8.23
N LEU A 229 -7.20 -25.70 -8.37
CA LEU A 229 -7.22 -27.10 -7.97
C LEU A 229 -7.42 -27.24 -6.45
N VAL A 230 -6.74 -26.42 -5.65
CA VAL A 230 -6.95 -26.36 -4.20
C VAL A 230 -8.39 -25.91 -3.88
N ASN A 231 -8.89 -24.90 -4.60
CA ASN A 231 -10.28 -24.41 -4.43
C ASN A 231 -11.31 -25.51 -4.75
N VAL A 232 -11.03 -26.39 -5.72
CA VAL A 232 -11.89 -27.55 -6.04
C VAL A 232 -11.92 -28.55 -4.89
N VAL A 233 -10.76 -28.92 -4.33
CA VAL A 233 -10.67 -29.83 -3.18
C VAL A 233 -11.37 -29.21 -1.96
N ASN A 234 -11.10 -27.94 -1.66
CA ASN A 234 -11.75 -27.22 -0.56
C ASN A 234 -13.27 -27.20 -0.74
N LYS A 235 -13.77 -27.05 -2.00
CA LYS A 235 -15.22 -27.10 -2.27
C LYS A 235 -15.84 -28.46 -2.01
N LEU A 236 -15.10 -29.54 -2.20
CA LEU A 236 -15.53 -30.89 -1.84
C LEU A 236 -15.53 -31.05 -0.31
N LYS A 237 -14.45 -30.64 0.36
CA LYS A 237 -14.35 -30.66 1.84
C LYS A 237 -15.45 -29.83 2.51
N GLU A 238 -15.83 -28.68 1.96
CA GLU A 238 -16.98 -27.88 2.42
C GLU A 238 -18.32 -28.63 2.34
N LYS A 239 -18.41 -29.67 1.56
CA LYS A 239 -19.63 -30.47 1.35
C LYS A 239 -19.62 -31.83 2.06
N GLY A 240 -18.61 -32.05 2.90
CA GLY A 240 -18.48 -33.23 3.72
C GLY A 240 -17.56 -34.32 3.16
N PHE A 241 -16.95 -34.08 2.02
CA PHE A 241 -16.04 -35.06 1.41
C PHE A 241 -14.62 -34.87 1.95
N ARG A 242 -14.37 -35.40 3.16
CA ARG A 242 -13.10 -35.27 3.89
C ARG A 242 -11.90 -35.75 3.09
N ASP A 243 -12.03 -36.92 2.45
CA ASP A 243 -10.95 -37.62 1.76
C ASP A 243 -10.81 -37.20 0.29
N ALA A 244 -11.56 -36.14 -0.10
CA ALA A 244 -11.52 -35.64 -1.46
C ALA A 244 -10.12 -35.20 -1.88
N ARG A 245 -9.68 -35.71 -3.04
CA ARG A 245 -8.36 -35.39 -3.59
C ARG A 245 -8.38 -35.36 -5.11
N ILE A 246 -7.42 -34.68 -5.69
CA ILE A 246 -7.12 -34.78 -7.11
C ILE A 246 -6.16 -35.96 -7.29
N VAL A 247 -6.58 -36.92 -8.13
CA VAL A 247 -5.78 -38.11 -8.44
C VAL A 247 -4.77 -37.78 -9.52
N SER A 248 -5.21 -37.07 -10.54
CA SER A 248 -4.36 -36.60 -11.63
C SER A 248 -5.00 -35.41 -12.33
N ASP A 249 -4.18 -34.61 -12.94
CA ASP A 249 -4.60 -33.56 -13.86
C ASP A 249 -3.72 -33.61 -15.12
N SER A 250 -4.25 -33.17 -16.23
CA SER A 250 -3.52 -33.08 -17.47
C SER A 250 -3.96 -31.92 -18.34
N LEU A 251 -2.99 -31.30 -19.00
CA LEU A 251 -3.19 -30.24 -19.97
C LEU A 251 -2.95 -30.81 -21.38
N VAL A 252 -3.97 -30.78 -22.20
CA VAL A 252 -3.89 -31.22 -23.61
C VAL A 252 -3.91 -30.00 -24.51
N VAL A 253 -2.88 -29.83 -25.31
CA VAL A 253 -2.78 -28.74 -26.31
C VAL A 253 -3.51 -29.19 -27.59
N ASN A 254 -4.49 -28.36 -28.01
CA ASN A 254 -5.26 -28.60 -29.24
C ASN A 254 -4.59 -27.94 -30.45
N ASP A 255 -4.93 -28.39 -31.66
CA ASP A 255 -4.42 -27.86 -32.94
C ASP A 255 -4.76 -26.37 -33.13
N ASP A 256 -5.88 -25.90 -32.54
CA ASP A 256 -6.31 -24.50 -32.56
C ASP A 256 -5.59 -23.61 -31.51
N LYS A 257 -4.48 -24.13 -30.95
CA LYS A 257 -3.66 -23.45 -29.91
C LYS A 257 -4.43 -23.11 -28.63
N THR A 258 -5.52 -23.80 -28.37
CA THR A 258 -6.21 -23.80 -27.09
C THR A 258 -5.77 -24.98 -26.24
N VAL A 259 -6.16 -25.01 -24.96
CA VAL A 259 -5.89 -26.16 -24.10
C VAL A 259 -7.17 -26.70 -23.50
N ASP A 260 -7.22 -28.03 -23.36
CA ASP A 260 -8.21 -28.72 -22.55
C ASP A 260 -7.56 -29.15 -21.23
N LEU A 261 -8.25 -28.91 -20.14
CA LEU A 261 -7.85 -29.31 -18.79
C LEU A 261 -8.70 -30.51 -18.38
N ASN A 262 -8.06 -31.64 -18.12
CA ASN A 262 -8.72 -32.85 -17.64
C ASN A 262 -8.28 -33.10 -16.21
N ILE A 263 -9.23 -33.13 -15.29
CA ILE A 263 -9.00 -33.25 -13.85
C ILE A 263 -9.73 -34.50 -13.36
N THR A 264 -8.99 -35.46 -12.83
CA THR A 264 -9.56 -36.69 -12.24
C THR A 264 -9.56 -36.51 -10.72
N ILE A 265 -10.72 -36.65 -10.13
CA ILE A 265 -10.92 -36.48 -8.67
C ILE A 265 -11.44 -37.80 -8.08
N GLU A 266 -11.09 -38.00 -6.84
CA GLU A 266 -11.68 -38.98 -5.96
C GLU A 266 -12.44 -38.24 -4.87
N GLU A 267 -13.78 -38.37 -4.81
CA GLU A 267 -14.62 -37.61 -3.87
C GLU A 267 -14.57 -38.20 -2.47
N GLY A 268 -14.43 -39.50 -2.34
CA GLY A 268 -14.56 -40.19 -1.08
C GLY A 268 -16.01 -40.30 -0.59
N GLU A 269 -16.18 -40.66 0.67
CA GLU A 269 -17.48 -40.68 1.34
C GLU A 269 -17.82 -39.33 2.00
N LYS A 270 -19.10 -39.14 2.30
CA LYS A 270 -19.56 -37.93 2.99
C LYS A 270 -19.59 -38.18 4.48
N TYR A 271 -18.91 -37.32 5.24
CA TYR A 271 -18.80 -37.39 6.69
C TYR A 271 -19.67 -36.36 7.41
N THR A 272 -19.99 -36.65 8.65
CA THR A 272 -20.65 -35.74 9.62
C THR A 272 -19.82 -35.65 10.89
N TYR A 273 -19.97 -34.55 11.64
CA TYR A 273 -19.33 -34.43 12.94
C TYR A 273 -20.05 -35.32 13.99
N GLY A 274 -19.27 -36.05 14.74
CA GLY A 274 -19.68 -36.76 15.92
C GLY A 274 -19.57 -35.87 17.18
N THR A 275 -18.93 -36.42 18.21
CA THR A 275 -18.67 -35.66 19.44
C THR A 275 -17.48 -34.74 19.24
N ILE A 276 -17.57 -33.51 19.77
CA ILE A 276 -16.48 -32.54 19.76
C ILE A 276 -16.19 -32.20 21.20
N ASN A 277 -14.98 -32.57 21.65
CA ASN A 277 -14.54 -32.35 23.02
C ASN A 277 -13.37 -31.35 23.01
N PHE A 278 -13.31 -30.47 24.02
CA PHE A 278 -12.16 -29.61 24.25
C PHE A 278 -11.26 -30.21 25.34
N LEU A 279 -9.95 -30.12 25.15
CA LEU A 279 -8.95 -30.60 26.12
C LEU A 279 -7.91 -29.54 26.37
N GLY A 280 -7.63 -29.24 27.65
CA GLY A 280 -6.60 -28.30 28.07
C GLY A 280 -7.07 -26.84 28.12
N ASN A 281 -8.35 -26.57 27.93
CA ASN A 281 -8.98 -25.27 28.07
C ASN A 281 -9.33 -25.01 29.54
N THR A 282 -8.53 -24.24 30.24
CA THR A 282 -8.75 -23.87 31.64
C THR A 282 -9.33 -22.47 31.80
N ILE A 283 -9.14 -21.61 30.82
CA ILE A 283 -9.55 -20.19 30.81
C ILE A 283 -10.99 -20.03 30.34
N TYR A 284 -11.38 -20.76 29.30
CA TYR A 284 -12.72 -20.71 28.74
C TYR A 284 -13.42 -22.03 28.89
N SER A 285 -14.71 -22.00 29.24
CA SER A 285 -15.50 -23.22 29.33
C SER A 285 -15.82 -23.79 27.93
N ASP A 286 -16.16 -25.08 27.90
CA ASP A 286 -16.55 -25.76 26.66
C ASP A 286 -17.74 -25.04 25.97
N GLU A 287 -18.67 -24.50 26.75
CA GLU A 287 -19.84 -23.77 26.23
C GLU A 287 -19.40 -22.49 25.53
N GLN A 288 -18.45 -21.74 26.09
CA GLN A 288 -17.92 -20.53 25.49
C GLN A 288 -17.16 -20.83 24.20
N LEU A 289 -16.32 -21.86 24.19
CA LEU A 289 -15.58 -22.28 23.01
C LEU A 289 -16.52 -22.79 21.90
N ASN A 290 -17.56 -23.54 22.27
CA ASN A 290 -18.59 -24.01 21.34
C ASN A 290 -19.38 -22.85 20.70
N GLN A 291 -19.61 -21.73 21.42
CA GLN A 291 -20.25 -20.55 20.87
C GLN A 291 -19.38 -19.89 19.76
N VAL A 292 -18.08 -20.02 19.84
CA VAL A 292 -17.14 -19.52 18.80
C VAL A 292 -17.00 -20.52 17.68
N LEU A 293 -16.83 -21.80 17.99
CA LEU A 293 -16.66 -22.89 17.02
C LEU A 293 -17.89 -23.03 16.10
N LYS A 294 -19.09 -22.91 16.66
CA LYS A 294 -20.39 -22.98 15.94
C LYS A 294 -20.60 -24.26 15.10
N ILE A 295 -19.94 -25.33 15.45
CA ILE A 295 -20.08 -26.66 14.83
C ILE A 295 -20.75 -27.59 15.83
N LYS A 296 -21.76 -28.35 15.38
CA LYS A 296 -22.55 -29.23 16.23
C LYS A 296 -22.42 -30.68 15.78
N LYS A 297 -22.64 -31.60 16.73
CA LYS A 297 -22.82 -33.03 16.44
C LYS A 297 -23.93 -33.23 15.40
N GLY A 298 -23.65 -34.00 14.37
CA GLY A 298 -24.55 -34.27 13.25
C GLY A 298 -24.46 -33.30 12.08
N ASP A 299 -23.77 -32.17 12.24
CA ASP A 299 -23.50 -31.27 11.09
C ASP A 299 -22.66 -31.99 10.04
N THR A 300 -22.85 -31.61 8.78
CA THR A 300 -22.00 -32.10 7.70
C THR A 300 -20.57 -31.65 7.96
N TYR A 301 -19.62 -32.57 7.92
CA TYR A 301 -18.20 -32.25 8.07
C TYR A 301 -17.78 -31.18 7.05
N ASN A 302 -17.11 -30.14 7.54
CA ASN A 302 -16.59 -29.05 6.72
C ASN A 302 -15.21 -28.64 7.28
N GLY A 303 -14.15 -29.27 6.74
CA GLY A 303 -12.79 -29.03 7.18
C GLY A 303 -12.33 -27.57 6.98
N VAL A 304 -12.80 -26.91 5.93
CA VAL A 304 -12.48 -25.50 5.64
C VAL A 304 -13.10 -24.57 6.68
N GLU A 305 -14.35 -24.83 7.05
CA GLU A 305 -15.02 -24.05 8.11
C GLU A 305 -14.38 -24.32 9.47
N LEU A 306 -14.03 -25.58 9.79
CA LEU A 306 -13.34 -25.93 11.01
C LEU A 306 -12.02 -25.17 11.16
N GLU A 307 -11.19 -25.16 10.11
CA GLU A 307 -9.93 -24.42 10.11
C GLU A 307 -10.17 -22.93 10.35
N LYS A 308 -11.16 -22.32 9.69
CA LYS A 308 -11.53 -20.92 9.90
C LYS A 308 -12.07 -20.64 11.31
N ARG A 309 -12.80 -21.56 11.91
CA ARG A 309 -13.30 -21.39 13.28
C ARG A 309 -12.20 -21.55 14.33
N ILE A 310 -11.13 -22.24 13.98
CA ILE A 310 -9.94 -22.34 14.82
C ILE A 310 -9.03 -21.13 14.62
N ALA A 311 -8.69 -20.80 13.38
CA ALA A 311 -7.85 -19.65 13.02
C ALA A 311 -8.11 -19.21 11.58
N ASP A 312 -8.85 -18.12 11.38
CA ASP A 312 -9.03 -17.54 10.04
C ASP A 312 -7.91 -16.56 9.71
N ASN A 313 -6.86 -17.05 9.05
CA ASN A 313 -5.73 -16.23 8.64
C ASN A 313 -6.08 -15.23 7.51
N SER A 314 -7.26 -15.33 6.90
CA SER A 314 -7.69 -14.41 5.85
C SER A 314 -8.33 -13.13 6.40
N ASP A 315 -8.82 -13.17 7.64
CA ASP A 315 -9.43 -12.02 8.33
C ASP A 315 -8.81 -11.84 9.71
N PRO A 316 -7.95 -10.83 9.91
CA PRO A 316 -7.34 -10.56 11.21
C PRO A 316 -8.34 -10.28 12.35
N ASP A 317 -9.56 -9.85 12.01
CA ASP A 317 -10.64 -9.58 12.97
C ASP A 317 -11.65 -10.72 13.09
N ALA A 318 -11.36 -11.88 12.48
CA ALA A 318 -12.24 -13.04 12.54
C ALA A 318 -12.59 -13.42 13.99
N PHE A 319 -13.85 -13.82 14.19
CA PHE A 319 -14.29 -14.36 15.45
C PHE A 319 -14.05 -15.87 15.46
N ASP A 320 -12.82 -16.26 15.77
CA ASP A 320 -12.31 -17.61 15.85
C ASP A 320 -11.68 -17.92 17.22
N LEU A 321 -11.37 -19.19 17.48
CA LEU A 321 -10.82 -19.63 18.75
C LEU A 321 -9.44 -19.02 19.03
N THR A 322 -8.56 -18.96 18.03
CA THR A 322 -7.21 -18.41 18.20
C THR A 322 -7.27 -16.92 18.52
N ASN A 323 -8.11 -16.14 17.81
CA ASN A 323 -8.29 -14.73 18.09
C ASN A 323 -8.92 -14.49 19.46
N LEU A 324 -9.84 -15.36 19.91
CA LEU A 324 -10.40 -15.28 21.26
C LEU A 324 -9.27 -15.33 22.33
N TYR A 325 -8.37 -16.28 22.22
CA TYR A 325 -7.24 -16.40 23.15
C TYR A 325 -6.24 -15.27 22.99
N GLN A 326 -5.83 -14.94 21.76
CA GLN A 326 -4.82 -13.93 21.49
C GLN A 326 -5.27 -12.50 21.82
N ASN A 327 -6.57 -12.21 21.72
CA ASN A 327 -7.10 -10.91 22.11
C ASN A 327 -7.16 -10.72 23.64
N ASN A 328 -7.08 -11.81 24.38
CA ASN A 328 -7.11 -11.82 25.83
C ASN A 328 -5.74 -12.23 26.45
N GLY A 329 -4.65 -12.01 25.75
CA GLY A 329 -3.31 -12.12 26.28
C GLY A 329 -2.58 -13.43 25.98
N TYR A 330 -3.25 -14.44 25.49
CA TYR A 330 -2.66 -15.77 25.32
C TYR A 330 -1.99 -15.91 23.94
N LEU A 331 -0.95 -15.10 23.71
CA LEU A 331 -0.17 -15.13 22.47
C LEU A 331 0.40 -16.52 22.17
N PHE A 332 0.82 -17.25 23.21
CA PHE A 332 1.48 -18.54 23.09
C PHE A 332 0.50 -19.71 23.00
N SER A 333 -0.80 -19.42 22.95
CA SER A 333 -1.82 -20.45 22.80
C SER A 333 -1.71 -21.18 21.48
N THR A 334 -1.88 -22.48 21.51
CA THR A 334 -1.96 -23.35 20.32
C THR A 334 -3.23 -24.16 20.39
N ILE A 335 -4.00 -24.15 19.32
CA ILE A 335 -5.28 -24.85 19.23
C ILE A 335 -5.20 -25.80 18.04
N THR A 336 -5.29 -27.09 18.30
CA THR A 336 -5.11 -28.13 17.30
C THR A 336 -6.34 -29.06 17.26
N PRO A 337 -7.06 -29.12 16.14
CA PRO A 337 -8.13 -30.10 15.96
C PRO A 337 -7.51 -31.47 15.68
N VAL A 338 -7.96 -32.50 16.39
CA VAL A 338 -7.53 -33.87 16.23
C VAL A 338 -8.75 -34.74 15.98
N GLU A 339 -8.74 -35.50 14.89
CA GLU A 339 -9.73 -36.52 14.64
C GLU A 339 -9.42 -37.77 15.46
N VAL A 340 -10.30 -38.16 16.37
CA VAL A 340 -10.11 -39.28 17.28
C VAL A 340 -10.61 -40.58 16.67
N SER A 341 -11.76 -40.53 16.01
CA SER A 341 -12.34 -41.66 15.30
C SER A 341 -13.08 -41.22 14.04
N ALA A 342 -13.25 -42.12 13.10
CA ALA A 342 -13.98 -41.87 11.85
C ALA A 342 -14.87 -43.06 11.46
N ASP A 343 -15.59 -43.62 12.43
CA ASP A 343 -16.40 -44.82 12.24
C ASP A 343 -17.74 -44.50 11.64
N GLY A 344 -18.19 -45.31 10.64
CA GLY A 344 -19.47 -45.15 9.98
C GLY A 344 -19.72 -43.78 9.36
N ASN A 345 -18.69 -43.14 8.86
CA ASN A 345 -18.71 -41.76 8.28
C ASN A 345 -19.06 -40.66 9.32
N VAL A 346 -18.86 -40.93 10.62
CA VAL A 346 -18.98 -39.97 11.71
C VAL A 346 -17.58 -39.72 12.27
N ILE A 347 -17.18 -38.45 12.36
CA ILE A 347 -15.86 -38.03 12.84
C ILE A 347 -16.01 -37.44 14.23
N ASP A 348 -15.45 -38.11 15.24
CA ASP A 348 -15.28 -37.57 16.58
C ASP A 348 -14.00 -36.74 16.64
N MET A 349 -14.09 -35.57 17.26
CA MET A 349 -13.01 -34.58 17.28
C MET A 349 -12.59 -34.24 18.72
N GLU A 350 -11.32 -34.02 18.90
CA GLU A 350 -10.76 -33.34 20.07
C GLU A 350 -10.11 -32.03 19.63
N ILE A 351 -10.54 -30.93 20.22
CA ILE A 351 -9.89 -29.62 20.06
C ILE A 351 -8.91 -29.49 21.22
N ARG A 352 -7.63 -29.74 20.94
CA ARG A 352 -6.56 -29.68 21.95
C ARG A 352 -6.05 -28.26 22.06
N VAL A 353 -6.19 -27.69 23.26
CA VAL A 353 -5.78 -26.33 23.58
C VAL A 353 -4.56 -26.38 24.49
N THR A 354 -3.53 -25.68 24.11
CA THR A 354 -2.39 -25.37 24.97
C THR A 354 -2.39 -23.86 25.16
N GLU A 355 -2.79 -23.41 26.35
CA GLU A 355 -3.07 -21.97 26.59
C GLU A 355 -1.79 -21.15 26.74
N GLY A 356 -0.78 -21.70 27.39
CA GLY A 356 0.46 -20.98 27.73
C GLY A 356 0.25 -19.90 28.79
N LYS A 357 1.27 -19.10 29.04
CA LYS A 357 1.19 -17.96 29.98
C LYS A 357 0.63 -16.72 29.26
N PRO A 358 -0.08 -15.83 29.99
CA PRO A 358 -0.44 -14.52 29.47
C PRO A 358 0.83 -13.73 29.08
N ALA A 359 0.79 -13.08 27.93
CA ALA A 359 1.88 -12.32 27.39
C ALA A 359 1.68 -10.80 27.64
N TYR A 360 2.76 -10.10 27.98
CA TYR A 360 2.75 -8.67 28.22
C TYR A 360 3.80 -7.98 27.35
N PHE A 361 3.46 -6.81 26.83
CA PHE A 361 4.44 -5.96 26.13
C PHE A 361 5.46 -5.42 27.14
N LYS A 362 6.73 -5.75 26.96
CA LYS A 362 7.82 -5.20 27.77
C LYS A 362 8.28 -3.86 27.20
N ASN A 363 8.64 -3.84 25.93
CA ASN A 363 9.02 -2.63 25.21
C ASN A 363 8.23 -2.51 23.90
N ILE A 364 7.99 -1.27 23.46
CA ILE A 364 7.38 -0.98 22.17
C ILE A 364 8.24 0.06 21.48
N SER A 365 8.65 -0.23 20.27
CA SER A 365 9.47 0.65 19.44
C SER A 365 8.90 0.83 18.05
N VAL A 366 9.22 1.98 17.44
CA VAL A 366 8.89 2.27 16.05
C VAL A 366 10.17 2.57 15.31
N LYS A 367 10.30 2.09 14.08
CA LYS A 367 11.44 2.33 13.19
C LYS A 367 10.97 2.79 11.82
N GLY A 368 11.73 3.71 11.21
CA GLY A 368 11.47 4.19 9.86
C GLY A 368 10.80 5.56 9.78
N ASN A 369 10.43 6.15 10.92
CA ASN A 369 9.84 7.49 11.02
C ASN A 369 10.93 8.58 11.03
N ASN A 370 11.68 8.71 9.93
CA ASN A 370 12.85 9.59 9.85
C ASN A 370 12.50 11.08 9.82
N LYS A 371 11.31 11.43 9.32
CA LYS A 371 10.78 12.80 9.20
C LYS A 371 9.68 13.09 10.21
N THR A 372 9.00 12.05 10.69
CA THR A 372 7.88 12.16 11.61
C THR A 372 8.37 12.01 13.03
N ASN A 373 8.01 12.94 13.88
CA ASN A 373 8.41 12.94 15.29
C ASN A 373 7.81 11.74 16.04
N ASP A 374 8.57 11.16 16.97
CA ASP A 374 8.16 9.99 17.74
C ASP A 374 6.81 10.17 18.43
N HIS A 375 6.58 11.33 19.06
CA HIS A 375 5.34 11.61 19.78
C HIS A 375 4.09 11.48 18.86
N VAL A 376 4.22 11.80 17.56
CA VAL A 376 3.13 11.67 16.58
C VAL A 376 2.78 10.22 16.32
N VAL A 377 3.80 9.35 16.29
CA VAL A 377 3.61 7.92 16.05
C VAL A 377 3.14 7.23 17.32
N TYR A 378 3.83 7.46 18.44
CA TYR A 378 3.53 6.77 19.71
C TYR A 378 2.13 7.11 20.26
N ARG A 379 1.58 8.30 20.01
CA ARG A 379 0.22 8.65 20.45
C ARG A 379 -0.87 7.84 19.74
N GLU A 380 -0.61 7.34 18.53
CA GLU A 380 -1.56 6.53 17.75
C GLU A 380 -1.48 5.04 18.07
N LEU A 381 -0.46 4.58 18.78
CA LEU A 381 -0.34 3.17 19.13
C LEU A 381 -1.43 2.77 20.14
N ARG A 382 -2.07 1.64 19.90
CA ARG A 382 -3.06 1.03 20.81
C ARG A 382 -2.42 0.07 21.81
N THR A 383 -1.16 -0.24 21.60
CA THR A 383 -0.33 -1.06 22.48
C THR A 383 0.54 -0.17 23.36
N ARG A 384 0.73 -0.54 24.63
CA ARG A 384 1.57 0.19 25.60
C ARG A 384 2.45 -0.79 26.37
N PRO A 385 3.66 -0.40 26.78
CA PRO A 385 4.47 -1.18 27.69
C PRO A 385 3.70 -1.52 28.97
N GLY A 386 3.83 -2.77 29.45
CA GLY A 386 3.14 -3.30 30.62
C GLY A 386 1.69 -3.76 30.37
N GLN A 387 1.11 -3.49 29.22
CA GLN A 387 -0.22 -3.99 28.88
C GLN A 387 -0.21 -5.45 28.47
N LEU A 388 -1.32 -6.11 28.75
CA LEU A 388 -1.58 -7.46 28.26
C LEU A 388 -1.63 -7.46 26.71
N TYR A 389 -1.03 -8.48 26.11
CA TYR A 389 -1.05 -8.65 24.67
C TYR A 389 -2.50 -8.72 24.14
N SER A 390 -2.75 -8.08 23.02
CA SER A 390 -4.00 -8.20 22.28
C SER A 390 -3.73 -8.08 20.79
N LYS A 391 -4.03 -9.14 20.03
CA LYS A 391 -3.87 -9.15 18.57
C LYS A 391 -4.70 -8.04 17.91
N SER A 392 -5.93 -7.83 18.35
CA SER A 392 -6.79 -6.77 17.83
C SER A 392 -6.17 -5.38 18.03
N ASN A 393 -5.51 -5.11 19.15
CA ASN A 393 -4.82 -3.85 19.38
C ASN A 393 -3.60 -3.68 18.48
N VAL A 394 -2.87 -4.75 18.18
CA VAL A 394 -1.74 -4.73 17.23
C VAL A 394 -2.25 -4.42 15.81
N VAL A 395 -3.27 -5.17 15.35
CA VAL A 395 -3.90 -4.96 14.03
C VAL A 395 -4.45 -3.55 13.91
N ARG A 396 -5.12 -3.07 14.96
CA ARG A 396 -5.66 -1.72 15.00
C ARG A 396 -4.56 -0.67 14.95
N THR A 397 -3.44 -0.86 15.65
CA THR A 397 -2.27 0.03 15.57
C THR A 397 -1.77 0.16 14.14
N VAL A 398 -1.60 -0.97 13.43
CA VAL A 398 -1.17 -0.98 12.03
C VAL A 398 -2.14 -0.17 11.15
N ARG A 399 -3.44 -0.34 11.34
CA ARG A 399 -4.47 0.41 10.59
C ARG A 399 -4.45 1.91 10.90
N GLU A 400 -4.36 2.29 12.17
CA GLU A 400 -4.34 3.70 12.59
C GLU A 400 -3.07 4.40 12.05
N LEU A 401 -1.91 3.76 12.11
CA LEU A 401 -0.68 4.28 11.50
C LEU A 401 -0.82 4.43 9.97
N GLY A 402 -1.44 3.45 9.29
CA GLY A 402 -1.70 3.52 7.84
C GLY A 402 -2.67 4.65 7.45
N GLN A 403 -3.63 4.99 8.31
CA GLN A 403 -4.60 6.06 8.09
C GLN A 403 -4.02 7.47 8.25
N LEU A 404 -2.86 7.64 8.87
CA LEU A 404 -2.20 8.95 9.02
C LEU A 404 -1.82 9.58 7.67
N GLY A 405 -1.70 8.79 6.60
CA GLY A 405 -1.51 9.30 5.24
C GLY A 405 -0.07 9.63 4.87
N PHE A 406 0.86 9.63 5.81
CA PHE A 406 2.29 9.85 5.56
C PHE A 406 3.16 8.59 5.74
N PHE A 407 2.55 7.45 6.07
CA PHE A 407 3.17 6.12 5.98
C PHE A 407 2.56 5.31 4.85
N ASP A 408 3.32 4.41 4.26
CA ASP A 408 2.81 3.43 3.30
C ASP A 408 2.11 2.30 4.08
N ALA A 409 0.78 2.23 3.97
CA ALA A 409 -0.02 1.27 4.72
C ALA A 409 0.31 -0.20 4.39
N GLN A 410 0.88 -0.49 3.21
CA GLN A 410 1.25 -1.85 2.81
C GLN A 410 2.62 -2.28 3.36
N GLU A 411 3.44 -1.31 3.76
CA GLU A 411 4.80 -1.54 4.27
C GLU A 411 4.89 -1.43 5.81
N ILE A 412 3.75 -1.26 6.50
CA ILE A 412 3.71 -1.25 7.97
C ILE A 412 3.73 -2.70 8.46
N ALA A 413 4.80 -3.10 9.11
CA ALA A 413 4.99 -4.46 9.61
C ALA A 413 5.21 -4.46 11.14
N PRO A 414 4.32 -5.13 11.91
CA PRO A 414 4.59 -5.45 13.31
C PRO A 414 5.54 -6.64 13.40
N ASP A 415 6.56 -6.55 14.24
CA ASP A 415 7.53 -7.61 14.45
C ASP A 415 7.72 -7.89 15.95
N PHE A 416 7.72 -9.16 16.33
CA PHE A 416 7.94 -9.60 17.68
C PHE A 416 9.44 -9.76 17.94
N LYS A 417 9.94 -9.11 18.97
CA LYS A 417 11.33 -9.21 19.42
C LYS A 417 11.39 -9.79 20.83
N ASN A 418 12.52 -10.37 21.19
CA ASN A 418 12.83 -10.83 22.55
C ASN A 418 11.65 -11.59 23.21
N VAL A 419 11.00 -12.45 22.42
CA VAL A 419 9.84 -13.24 22.87
C VAL A 419 10.29 -14.26 23.92
N ASN A 420 9.73 -14.18 25.12
CA ASN A 420 10.01 -15.09 26.21
C ASN A 420 8.72 -15.75 26.73
N PRO A 421 8.37 -16.95 26.26
CA PRO A 421 7.18 -17.66 26.72
C PRO A 421 7.21 -18.04 28.19
N ASN A 422 8.40 -18.21 28.77
CA ASN A 422 8.55 -18.60 30.18
C ASN A 422 8.20 -17.47 31.15
N ASP A 423 8.54 -16.23 30.78
CA ASP A 423 8.25 -15.05 31.58
C ASP A 423 6.93 -14.37 31.13
N GLY A 424 6.35 -14.79 30.00
CA GLY A 424 5.18 -14.15 29.42
C GLY A 424 5.45 -12.71 28.95
N THR A 425 6.63 -12.45 28.36
CA THR A 425 7.00 -11.10 27.90
C THR A 425 7.44 -11.08 26.44
N LEU A 426 7.22 -9.96 25.78
CA LEU A 426 7.68 -9.71 24.42
C LEU A 426 7.96 -8.22 24.20
N ASP A 427 8.85 -7.93 23.28
CA ASP A 427 9.02 -6.60 22.73
C ASP A 427 8.29 -6.53 21.38
N MET A 428 7.66 -5.38 21.10
CA MET A 428 6.98 -5.13 19.82
C MET A 428 7.71 -4.01 19.08
N GLU A 429 8.07 -4.27 17.84
CA GLU A 429 8.64 -3.28 16.92
C GLU A 429 7.69 -3.06 15.75
N PHE A 430 7.27 -1.81 15.51
CA PHE A 430 6.52 -1.45 14.32
C PHE A 430 7.48 -0.80 13.32
N SER A 431 7.72 -1.48 12.20
CA SER A 431 8.47 -0.91 11.08
C SER A 431 7.52 -0.13 10.18
N VAL A 432 7.86 1.13 9.88
CA VAL A 432 7.08 2.00 9.01
C VAL A 432 7.96 2.52 7.88
N VAL A 433 7.34 2.78 6.72
CA VAL A 433 8.00 3.40 5.58
C VAL A 433 7.29 4.72 5.27
N GLU A 434 8.02 5.83 5.38
CA GLU A 434 7.46 7.14 5.06
C GLU A 434 7.28 7.33 3.56
N LYS A 435 6.10 7.80 3.16
CA LYS A 435 5.81 8.20 1.79
C LYS A 435 5.69 9.72 1.67
N GLY A 436 5.75 10.24 0.44
CA GLY A 436 5.51 11.66 0.19
C GLY A 436 4.12 12.07 0.67
N SER A 437 4.07 12.94 1.69
CA SER A 437 2.83 13.46 2.26
C SER A 437 2.45 14.84 1.70
N SER A 438 3.31 15.45 0.90
CA SER A 438 3.05 16.72 0.24
C SER A 438 2.55 16.47 -1.18
N GLN A 439 1.51 17.18 -1.57
CA GLN A 439 0.89 17.08 -2.89
C GLN A 439 0.80 18.45 -3.54
N ILE A 440 1.16 18.52 -4.81
CA ILE A 440 0.98 19.70 -5.66
C ILE A 440 -0.04 19.30 -6.74
N GLU A 441 -1.17 19.97 -6.75
CA GLU A 441 -2.21 19.81 -7.75
C GLU A 441 -2.12 20.98 -8.73
N LEU A 442 -1.88 20.69 -10.00
CA LEU A 442 -1.93 21.66 -11.07
C LEU A 442 -2.91 21.17 -12.12
N GLN A 443 -4.02 21.83 -12.27
CA GLN A 443 -5.04 21.49 -13.27
C GLN A 443 -5.32 22.70 -14.16
N GLY A 444 -5.52 22.44 -15.44
CA GLY A 444 -5.92 23.44 -16.40
C GLY A 444 -6.92 22.86 -17.38
N GLY A 445 -7.91 23.64 -17.74
CA GLY A 445 -8.95 23.23 -18.68
C GLY A 445 -9.60 24.42 -19.36
N TYR A 446 -10.35 24.17 -20.44
CA TYR A 446 -11.16 25.15 -21.13
C TYR A 446 -12.63 24.75 -21.05
N GLY A 447 -13.47 25.63 -20.50
CA GLY A 447 -14.91 25.39 -20.34
C GLY A 447 -15.63 26.64 -19.93
N GLY A 448 -16.95 26.68 -20.15
CA GLY A 448 -17.77 27.84 -19.79
C GLY A 448 -17.38 29.16 -20.48
N GLY A 449 -16.70 29.08 -21.64
CA GLY A 449 -16.24 30.24 -22.38
C GLY A 449 -14.88 30.81 -21.98
N GLY A 450 -14.12 30.10 -21.12
CA GLY A 450 -12.81 30.59 -20.68
C GLY A 450 -11.88 29.47 -20.17
N PHE A 451 -10.63 29.84 -19.88
CA PHE A 451 -9.66 28.97 -19.24
C PHE A 451 -9.94 28.92 -17.73
N ILE A 452 -9.82 27.73 -17.15
CA ILE A 452 -9.91 27.49 -15.70
C ILE A 452 -8.59 26.89 -15.26
N GLY A 453 -7.93 27.49 -14.28
CA GLY A 453 -6.72 26.99 -13.65
C GLY A 453 -6.93 26.71 -12.16
N THR A 454 -6.37 25.61 -11.67
CA THR A 454 -6.33 25.29 -10.24
C THR A 454 -4.90 24.99 -9.83
N LEU A 455 -4.43 25.61 -8.76
CA LEU A 455 -3.21 25.28 -8.05
C LEU A 455 -3.58 24.89 -6.62
N GLY A 456 -3.30 23.65 -6.24
CA GLY A 456 -3.45 23.14 -4.89
C GLY A 456 -2.11 22.75 -4.29
N LEU A 457 -1.86 23.15 -3.05
CA LEU A 457 -0.73 22.72 -2.26
C LEU A 457 -1.27 22.09 -0.99
N SER A 458 -0.92 20.84 -0.72
CA SER A 458 -1.36 20.11 0.48
C SER A 458 -0.15 19.46 1.16
N PHE A 459 -0.01 19.70 2.45
CA PHE A 459 1.08 19.20 3.28
C PHE A 459 0.46 18.44 4.46
N ASN A 460 0.55 17.11 4.44
CA ASN A 460 0.00 16.23 5.48
C ASN A 460 1.09 15.79 6.42
N ASN A 461 1.51 16.25 7.37
CA ASN A 461 2.57 16.04 8.35
C ASN A 461 3.33 17.34 8.60
N PHE A 462 2.61 18.46 8.48
CA PHE A 462 3.16 19.78 8.72
C PHE A 462 3.53 19.97 10.20
N ALA A 463 4.50 20.84 10.48
CA ALA A 463 4.95 21.21 11.82
C ALA A 463 4.97 22.73 11.97
N ILE A 464 3.87 23.30 12.50
CA ILE A 464 3.73 24.76 12.65
C ILE A 464 4.77 25.36 13.61
N LYS A 465 5.20 24.61 14.62
CA LYS A 465 6.23 25.05 15.58
C LYS A 465 7.58 25.32 14.92
N ASP A 466 7.86 24.63 13.82
CA ASP A 466 9.11 24.76 13.09
C ASP A 466 9.05 25.76 11.92
N LEU A 467 7.98 26.53 11.81
CA LEU A 467 7.77 27.50 10.73
C LEU A 467 8.93 28.53 10.62
N PHE A 468 9.55 28.90 11.74
CA PHE A 468 10.69 29.83 11.77
C PHE A 468 12.05 29.14 11.82
N ASN A 469 12.08 27.78 11.82
CA ASN A 469 13.30 26.99 11.85
C ASN A 469 13.74 26.62 10.44
N LYS A 470 14.66 27.39 9.85
CA LYS A 470 15.13 27.16 8.47
C LYS A 470 15.71 25.77 8.24
N LYS A 471 16.22 25.09 9.26
CA LYS A 471 16.79 23.73 9.15
C LYS A 471 15.72 22.64 8.98
N ALA A 472 14.48 22.95 9.34
CA ALA A 472 13.35 22.01 9.24
C ALA A 472 12.68 21.99 7.85
N TYR A 473 13.12 22.87 6.91
CA TYR A 473 12.52 22.98 5.58
C TYR A 473 13.00 21.90 4.61
N THR A 474 12.14 20.87 4.34
CA THR A 474 12.40 19.77 3.40
C THR A 474 11.15 19.31 2.61
N PRO A 475 10.47 20.05 1.75
CA PRO A 475 10.54 21.46 1.40
C PRO A 475 9.83 22.42 2.35
N VAL A 476 8.97 21.92 3.26
CA VAL A 476 8.27 22.66 4.32
C VAL A 476 8.58 22.00 5.66
N PRO A 477 8.40 22.71 6.79
CA PRO A 477 8.55 22.11 8.11
C PRO A 477 7.57 20.94 8.27
N MET A 478 8.09 19.75 8.60
CA MET A 478 7.31 18.51 8.68
C MET A 478 7.64 17.77 9.99
N GLY A 479 6.71 16.89 10.40
CA GLY A 479 6.95 15.94 11.48
C GLY A 479 5.91 15.91 12.60
N ASP A 480 5.00 16.89 12.70
CA ASP A 480 4.03 16.98 13.81
C ASP A 480 2.64 16.39 13.46
N GLY A 481 2.46 15.86 12.25
CA GLY A 481 1.20 15.24 11.83
C GLY A 481 0.07 16.24 11.55
N GLN A 482 0.36 17.54 11.48
CA GLN A 482 -0.61 18.59 11.13
C GLN A 482 -0.87 18.58 9.63
N SER A 483 -2.03 19.10 9.21
CA SER A 483 -2.35 19.29 7.80
C SER A 483 -2.48 20.75 7.45
N LEU A 484 -1.81 21.17 6.39
CA LEU A 484 -1.88 22.51 5.83
C LEU A 484 -2.27 22.41 4.37
N SER A 485 -3.29 23.15 3.93
CA SER A 485 -3.70 23.19 2.53
C SER A 485 -3.94 24.61 2.05
N LEU A 486 -3.44 24.89 0.86
CA LEU A 486 -3.65 26.11 0.11
C LEU A 486 -4.24 25.75 -1.23
N ARG A 487 -5.33 26.40 -1.64
CA ARG A 487 -5.92 26.15 -2.95
C ARG A 487 -6.30 27.48 -3.61
N LEU A 488 -5.85 27.63 -4.83
CA LEU A 488 -6.15 28.75 -5.70
C LEU A 488 -6.85 28.19 -6.93
N GLN A 489 -8.03 28.68 -7.22
CA GLN A 489 -8.74 28.33 -8.45
C GLN A 489 -9.18 29.63 -9.11
N ALA A 490 -8.84 29.80 -10.37
CA ALA A 490 -9.13 31.03 -11.09
C ALA A 490 -9.63 30.71 -12.48
N SER A 491 -10.67 31.46 -12.88
CA SER A 491 -11.15 31.55 -14.24
C SER A 491 -11.49 33.01 -14.56
N GLN A 492 -11.94 33.25 -15.77
CA GLN A 492 -12.43 34.58 -16.18
C GLN A 492 -13.64 35.00 -15.31
N PHE A 493 -14.49 34.04 -14.88
CA PHE A 493 -15.77 34.31 -14.24
C PHE A 493 -15.79 34.06 -12.75
N PHE A 494 -14.82 33.37 -12.22
CA PHE A 494 -14.72 33.16 -10.77
C PHE A 494 -13.26 32.99 -10.30
N GLN A 495 -13.03 33.35 -9.07
CA GLN A 495 -11.76 33.16 -8.36
C GLN A 495 -12.07 32.64 -6.97
N THR A 496 -11.38 31.59 -6.55
CA THR A 496 -11.50 31.04 -5.19
C THR A 496 -10.13 30.88 -4.58
N TYR A 497 -9.96 31.41 -3.40
CA TYR A 497 -8.78 31.31 -2.57
C TYR A 497 -9.19 30.59 -1.29
N SER A 498 -8.50 29.54 -0.92
CA SER A 498 -8.77 28.84 0.34
C SER A 498 -7.48 28.46 1.05
N PHE A 499 -7.51 28.61 2.34
CA PHE A 499 -6.49 28.18 3.29
C PHE A 499 -7.18 27.28 4.30
N SER A 500 -6.57 26.15 4.66
CA SER A 500 -7.03 25.31 5.76
C SER A 500 -5.86 24.75 6.54
N PHE A 501 -6.04 24.68 7.87
CA PHE A 501 -5.10 24.10 8.80
C PHE A 501 -5.84 23.17 9.75
N SER A 502 -5.23 22.05 10.09
CA SER A 502 -5.78 21.07 11.05
C SER A 502 -4.68 20.51 11.94
N GLU A 503 -4.93 20.52 13.25
CA GLU A 503 -4.14 19.88 14.30
C GLU A 503 -4.94 18.68 14.86
N PRO A 504 -4.53 17.43 14.62
CA PRO A 504 -5.31 16.26 15.05
C PRO A 504 -5.27 15.99 16.56
N TRP A 505 -4.27 16.53 17.27
CA TRP A 505 -4.09 16.33 18.71
C TRP A 505 -3.86 17.65 19.42
N LEU A 506 -4.89 18.47 19.53
CA LEU A 506 -4.81 19.78 20.19
C LEU A 506 -4.34 19.62 21.64
N GLY A 507 -3.19 20.22 21.94
CA GLY A 507 -2.53 20.09 23.26
C GLY A 507 -1.70 18.81 23.43
N GLY A 508 -1.65 17.92 22.44
CA GLY A 508 -0.75 16.75 22.39
C GLY A 508 -1.17 15.54 23.24
N GLU A 509 -2.12 15.67 24.18
CA GLU A 509 -2.47 14.62 25.14
C GLU A 509 -3.74 13.83 24.79
N LYS A 510 -4.69 14.45 24.09
CA LYS A 510 -6.00 13.86 23.79
C LYS A 510 -6.29 13.95 22.29
N PRO A 511 -6.98 12.95 21.71
CA PRO A 511 -7.36 12.93 20.30
C PRO A 511 -8.52 13.92 20.03
N VAL A 512 -8.25 15.19 20.22
CA VAL A 512 -9.14 16.31 19.92
C VAL A 512 -8.55 17.06 18.74
N GLN A 513 -9.19 16.95 17.60
CA GLN A 513 -8.79 17.65 16.39
C GLN A 513 -9.31 19.08 16.44
N PHE A 514 -8.44 20.04 16.16
CA PHE A 514 -8.79 21.41 15.85
C PHE A 514 -8.62 21.66 14.37
N SER A 515 -9.54 22.39 13.76
CA SER A 515 -9.45 22.78 12.34
C SER A 515 -9.88 24.23 12.16
N THR A 516 -9.21 24.91 11.24
CA THR A 516 -9.61 26.26 10.83
C THR A 516 -9.48 26.36 9.32
N SER A 517 -10.40 27.10 8.70
CA SER A 517 -10.31 27.41 7.29
C SER A 517 -10.81 28.81 6.99
N ILE A 518 -10.16 29.44 6.02
CA ILE A 518 -10.52 30.75 5.48
C ILE A 518 -10.67 30.54 3.96
N SER A 519 -11.78 31.05 3.41
CA SER A 519 -12.02 30.99 1.98
C SER A 519 -12.59 32.31 1.47
N GLN A 520 -12.19 32.67 0.27
CA GLN A 520 -12.75 33.82 -0.44
C GLN A 520 -13.09 33.36 -1.87
N THR A 521 -14.32 33.53 -2.27
CA THR A 521 -14.79 33.27 -3.62
C THR A 521 -15.33 34.57 -4.20
N LYS A 522 -14.89 34.90 -5.40
CA LYS A 522 -15.38 36.05 -6.17
C LYS A 522 -15.92 35.55 -7.49
N GLN A 523 -17.17 35.88 -7.79
CA GLN A 523 -17.86 35.56 -9.05
C GLN A 523 -18.21 36.84 -9.82
N PHE A 524 -18.10 36.77 -11.13
CA PHE A 524 -18.42 37.88 -12.04
C PHE A 524 -19.50 37.46 -13.01
N LEU A 525 -20.39 38.40 -13.40
CA LEU A 525 -21.37 38.15 -14.42
C LEU A 525 -20.74 38.13 -15.83
N TYR A 526 -21.37 37.34 -16.71
CA TYR A 526 -21.01 37.33 -18.12
C TYR A 526 -21.62 38.53 -18.86
N ASN A 527 -20.78 39.37 -19.45
CA ASN A 527 -21.20 40.46 -20.31
C ASN A 527 -21.30 39.95 -21.74
N ARG A 528 -22.54 39.92 -22.28
CA ARG A 528 -22.80 39.41 -23.63
C ARG A 528 -22.24 40.32 -24.73
N ALA A 529 -22.13 41.62 -24.49
CA ALA A 529 -21.64 42.58 -25.47
C ALA A 529 -20.14 42.48 -25.70
N THR A 530 -19.38 42.36 -24.60
CA THR A 530 -17.92 42.24 -24.62
C THR A 530 -17.42 40.80 -24.67
N ARG A 531 -18.30 39.80 -24.48
CA ARG A 531 -18.01 38.37 -24.34
C ARG A 531 -16.94 38.08 -23.25
N SER A 532 -16.94 38.88 -22.19
CA SER A 532 -15.98 38.80 -21.07
C SER A 532 -16.70 38.90 -19.73
N ALA A 533 -15.97 38.71 -18.66
CA ALA A 533 -16.48 38.95 -17.30
C ALA A 533 -16.69 40.44 -17.05
N ASP A 534 -17.82 40.79 -16.51
CA ASP A 534 -18.14 42.14 -16.02
C ASP A 534 -17.63 42.26 -14.59
N LYS A 535 -16.52 42.99 -14.41
CA LYS A 535 -15.87 43.13 -13.12
C LYS A 535 -16.61 44.08 -12.16
N ASP A 536 -17.47 44.91 -12.68
CA ASP A 536 -18.29 45.86 -11.90
C ASP A 536 -19.53 45.15 -11.32
N ARG A 537 -19.83 43.94 -11.80
CA ARG A 537 -20.95 43.12 -11.33
C ARG A 537 -20.39 41.84 -10.72
N SER A 538 -20.30 41.84 -9.38
CA SER A 538 -19.62 40.77 -8.67
C SER A 538 -20.38 40.30 -7.43
N PHE A 539 -20.18 39.02 -7.11
CA PHE A 539 -20.65 38.38 -5.90
C PHE A 539 -19.45 37.79 -5.14
N ASN A 540 -19.15 38.35 -4.00
CA ASN A 540 -18.03 37.95 -3.12
C ASN A 540 -18.57 37.16 -1.94
N ILE A 541 -17.91 36.05 -1.62
CA ILE A 541 -18.20 35.24 -0.44
C ILE A 541 -16.90 35.09 0.35
N THR A 542 -16.86 35.60 1.56
CA THR A 542 -15.75 35.36 2.49
C THR A 542 -16.23 34.45 3.61
N GLY A 543 -15.58 33.30 3.77
CA GLY A 543 -15.92 32.30 4.78
C GLY A 543 -14.78 32.05 5.76
N ILE A 544 -15.11 31.96 7.05
CA ILE A 544 -14.19 31.55 8.10
C ILE A 544 -14.87 30.42 8.87
N ASN A 545 -14.17 29.32 9.09
CA ASN A 545 -14.68 28.19 9.86
C ASN A 545 -13.70 27.78 10.95
N PHE A 546 -14.23 27.46 12.12
CA PHE A 546 -13.51 26.85 13.23
C PHE A 546 -14.20 25.53 13.60
N GLY A 547 -13.45 24.45 13.66
CA GLY A 547 -13.94 23.14 13.97
C GLY A 547 -13.20 22.46 15.10
N ILE A 548 -13.93 21.73 15.92
CA ILE A 548 -13.40 20.82 16.93
C ILE A 548 -14.04 19.46 16.71
N ALA A 549 -13.24 18.40 16.64
CA ALA A 549 -13.72 17.03 16.55
C ALA A 549 -13.05 16.17 17.63
N LYS A 550 -13.85 15.32 18.29
CA LYS A 550 -13.40 14.48 19.40
C LYS A 550 -13.82 13.03 19.17
N LYS A 551 -12.88 12.10 19.28
CA LYS A 551 -13.20 10.67 19.37
C LYS A 551 -13.95 10.38 20.66
N LEU A 552 -15.07 9.67 20.58
CA LEU A 552 -15.85 9.23 21.73
C LEU A 552 -15.36 7.85 22.20
N THR A 553 -15.68 7.48 23.43
CA THR A 553 -15.38 6.14 23.97
C THR A 553 -16.64 5.26 24.08
N VAL A 554 -17.80 5.88 23.96
CA VAL A 554 -19.12 5.21 24.06
C VAL A 554 -19.95 5.63 22.84
N PRO A 555 -20.61 4.71 22.12
CA PRO A 555 -20.67 3.25 22.34
C PRO A 555 -19.41 2.49 21.98
N ASP A 556 -18.58 3.03 21.06
CA ASP A 556 -17.24 2.56 20.75
C ASP A 556 -16.33 3.75 20.36
N ASP A 557 -15.03 3.54 20.27
CA ASP A 557 -14.04 4.58 19.99
C ASP A 557 -13.79 4.86 18.49
N TYR A 558 -14.68 4.37 17.62
CA TYR A 558 -14.77 4.77 16.21
C TYR A 558 -15.72 5.94 15.99
N PHE A 559 -16.52 6.31 17.01
CA PHE A 559 -17.39 7.48 16.95
C PHE A 559 -16.59 8.78 17.10
N VAL A 560 -16.91 9.74 16.23
CA VAL A 560 -16.35 11.09 16.27
C VAL A 560 -17.50 12.08 16.34
N LEU A 561 -17.48 12.92 17.38
CA LEU A 561 -18.35 14.09 17.51
C LEU A 561 -17.61 15.31 16.98
N SER A 562 -18.15 15.95 15.97
CA SER A 562 -17.62 17.20 15.39
C SER A 562 -18.54 18.38 15.66
N GLN A 563 -17.94 19.54 15.90
CA GLN A 563 -18.62 20.80 16.11
C GLN A 563 -17.91 21.86 15.28
N ASN A 564 -18.63 22.57 14.43
CA ASN A 564 -18.07 23.58 13.55
C ASN A 564 -18.87 24.88 13.71
N LEU A 565 -18.17 25.98 13.89
CA LEU A 565 -18.70 27.34 13.84
C LEU A 565 -18.22 27.98 12.54
N GLY A 566 -19.15 28.28 11.64
CA GLY A 566 -18.88 28.86 10.35
C GLY A 566 -19.50 30.25 10.25
N TYR A 567 -18.70 31.23 9.84
CA TYR A 567 -19.16 32.55 9.48
C TYR A 567 -18.95 32.79 7.99
N GLN A 568 -19.97 33.30 7.32
CA GLN A 568 -19.93 33.67 5.90
C GLN A 568 -20.42 35.10 5.73
N TYR A 569 -19.61 35.91 5.07
CA TYR A 569 -19.95 37.24 4.63
C TYR A 569 -20.16 37.24 3.13
N TYR A 570 -21.33 37.69 2.71
CA TYR A 570 -21.75 37.83 1.32
C TYR A 570 -21.75 39.31 0.96
N ASP A 571 -21.16 39.64 -0.18
CA ASP A 571 -21.11 41.02 -0.70
C ASP A 571 -21.48 41.00 -2.19
N LEU A 572 -22.55 41.66 -2.53
CA LEU A 572 -23.11 41.73 -3.85
C LEU A 572 -22.94 43.15 -4.39
N ASN A 573 -22.43 43.25 -5.60
CA ASN A 573 -22.31 44.48 -6.33
C ASN A 573 -22.99 44.27 -7.72
N ASN A 574 -24.19 44.84 -7.89
CA ASN A 574 -25.01 44.70 -9.10
C ASN A 574 -25.16 43.25 -9.60
N TYR A 575 -25.23 42.28 -8.66
CA TYR A 575 -25.23 40.84 -8.97
C TYR A 575 -26.46 40.15 -8.38
N ASN A 576 -27.41 39.80 -9.20
CA ASN A 576 -28.59 39.05 -8.76
C ASN A 576 -28.29 37.54 -8.76
N THR A 577 -28.28 36.92 -7.58
CA THR A 577 -27.98 35.47 -7.40
C THR A 577 -29.24 34.61 -7.38
N GLY A 578 -30.41 35.18 -7.13
CA GLY A 578 -31.62 34.45 -6.75
C GLY A 578 -31.60 33.88 -5.31
N LEU A 579 -30.47 34.00 -4.57
CA LEU A 579 -30.38 33.67 -3.15
C LEU A 579 -30.90 34.81 -2.27
N PHE A 580 -30.72 36.05 -2.72
CA PHE A 580 -31.15 37.27 -2.07
C PHE A 580 -32.16 37.97 -2.95
N THR A 581 -33.03 38.79 -2.36
CA THR A 581 -34.02 39.58 -3.06
C THR A 581 -33.44 40.91 -3.60
N PHE A 582 -32.20 41.23 -3.24
CA PHE A 582 -31.45 42.39 -3.70
C PHE A 582 -30.23 41.96 -4.54
N GLY A 583 -29.78 42.84 -5.42
CA GLY A 583 -28.57 42.66 -6.23
C GLY A 583 -27.38 43.49 -5.76
N ASP A 584 -27.57 44.42 -4.84
CA ASP A 584 -26.58 45.30 -4.22
C ASP A 584 -26.73 45.24 -2.72
N GLY A 585 -25.63 45.02 -1.99
CA GLY A 585 -25.64 44.99 -0.57
C GLY A 585 -24.88 43.81 0.02
N SER A 586 -24.99 43.59 1.33
CA SER A 586 -24.27 42.54 2.02
C SER A 586 -25.19 41.72 2.93
N ALA A 587 -24.78 40.50 3.21
CA ALA A 587 -25.44 39.62 4.16
C ALA A 587 -24.42 38.79 4.95
N ASN A 588 -24.81 38.43 6.18
CA ASN A 588 -23.98 37.63 7.09
C ASN A 588 -24.72 36.32 7.38
N ASN A 589 -23.95 35.25 7.58
CA ASN A 589 -24.48 33.97 8.01
C ASN A 589 -23.53 33.34 9.03
N LEU A 590 -23.97 33.23 10.27
CA LEU A 590 -23.29 32.49 11.32
C LEU A 590 -24.03 31.18 11.53
N ALA A 591 -23.35 30.09 11.32
CA ALA A 591 -23.94 28.76 11.44
C ALA A 591 -23.11 27.87 12.37
N TYR A 592 -23.81 27.14 13.21
CA TYR A 592 -23.23 26.08 14.02
C TYR A 592 -23.62 24.74 13.44
N THR A 593 -22.62 23.86 13.21
CA THR A 593 -22.85 22.51 12.71
C THR A 593 -22.35 21.52 13.74
N ILE A 594 -23.23 20.60 14.14
CA ILE A 594 -22.88 19.44 14.95
C ILE A 594 -22.96 18.19 14.08
N GLY A 595 -21.96 17.32 14.14
CA GLY A 595 -21.90 16.10 13.37
C GLY A 595 -21.49 14.92 14.24
N LEU A 596 -22.11 13.77 14.00
CA LEU A 596 -21.73 12.48 14.57
C LEU A 596 -21.39 11.55 13.42
N SER A 597 -20.18 11.02 13.42
CA SER A 597 -19.74 10.04 12.42
C SER A 597 -19.13 8.83 13.06
N ARG A 598 -19.21 7.69 12.39
CA ARG A 598 -18.55 6.45 12.75
C ARG A 598 -17.91 5.85 11.49
N ASN A 599 -16.64 5.51 11.59
CA ASN A 599 -15.94 4.83 10.52
C ASN A 599 -14.98 3.79 11.10
N ASN A 600 -15.29 2.52 10.88
CA ASN A 600 -14.40 1.40 11.18
C ASN A 600 -14.19 0.49 9.96
N THR A 601 -14.33 1.04 8.75
CA THR A 601 -13.99 0.31 7.53
C THR A 601 -12.50 0.02 7.46
N TYR A 602 -12.14 -1.12 6.87
CA TYR A 602 -10.76 -1.59 6.80
C TYR A 602 -10.41 -2.16 5.42
N ASN A 603 -9.11 -2.41 5.22
CA ASN A 603 -8.42 -2.86 4.03
C ASN A 603 -8.30 -1.78 2.96
N ASP A 604 -9.23 -1.64 2.04
CA ASP A 604 -9.15 -0.64 0.98
C ASP A 604 -10.15 0.51 1.23
N PRO A 605 -9.72 1.79 1.21
CA PRO A 605 -10.61 2.94 1.38
C PRO A 605 -11.68 3.07 0.30
N ILE A 606 -11.41 2.55 -0.91
CA ILE A 606 -12.31 2.60 -2.07
C ILE A 606 -13.23 1.38 -2.10
N TYR A 607 -12.67 0.21 -1.76
CA TYR A 607 -13.36 -1.08 -1.75
C TYR A 607 -13.22 -1.76 -0.39
N PRO A 608 -13.86 -1.24 0.66
CA PRO A 608 -13.72 -1.80 2.00
C PRO A 608 -14.27 -3.23 2.07
N GLU A 609 -13.50 -4.12 2.67
CA GLU A 609 -13.87 -5.53 2.83
C GLU A 609 -14.73 -5.79 4.06
N GLY A 610 -14.81 -4.81 4.97
CA GLY A 610 -15.64 -4.91 6.17
C GLY A 610 -15.76 -3.59 6.92
N GLY A 611 -16.51 -3.63 8.04
CA GLY A 611 -16.78 -2.48 8.87
C GLY A 611 -18.05 -1.71 8.43
N SER A 612 -18.20 -0.51 8.97
CA SER A 612 -19.31 0.39 8.64
C SER A 612 -18.85 1.85 8.60
N ASN A 613 -19.48 2.64 7.75
CA ASN A 613 -19.26 4.08 7.69
C ASN A 613 -20.62 4.78 7.59
N PHE A 614 -20.91 5.67 8.55
CA PHE A 614 -22.05 6.56 8.47
C PHE A 614 -21.72 7.92 9.07
N SER A 615 -22.47 8.95 8.67
CA SER A 615 -22.39 10.28 9.24
C SER A 615 -23.76 10.92 9.29
N LEU A 616 -24.03 11.63 10.39
CA LEU A 616 -25.19 12.46 10.59
C LEU A 616 -24.73 13.86 10.98
N SER A 617 -25.26 14.89 10.36
CA SER A 617 -24.96 16.27 10.74
C SER A 617 -26.22 17.13 10.77
N ALA A 618 -26.24 18.06 11.72
CA ALA A 618 -27.26 19.09 11.82
C ALA A 618 -26.59 20.47 11.78
N LYS A 619 -27.06 21.35 10.90
CA LYS A 619 -26.60 22.73 10.78
C LYS A 619 -27.71 23.68 11.24
N VAL A 620 -27.39 24.54 12.17
CA VAL A 620 -28.30 25.54 12.75
C VAL A 620 -27.72 26.92 12.53
N THR A 621 -28.53 27.82 12.02
CA THR A 621 -28.21 29.24 11.93
C THR A 621 -28.75 29.95 13.16
N PHE A 622 -27.99 30.88 13.71
CA PHE A 622 -28.40 31.64 14.88
C PHE A 622 -29.62 32.50 14.55
N PRO A 623 -30.70 32.49 15.36
CA PRO A 623 -31.91 33.21 15.07
C PRO A 623 -31.77 34.71 15.41
N TYR A 624 -31.03 35.46 14.64
CA TYR A 624 -30.75 36.89 14.88
C TYR A 624 -32.02 37.74 14.97
N SER A 625 -33.03 37.40 14.15
CA SER A 625 -34.34 38.08 14.15
C SER A 625 -35.05 38.02 15.52
N ALA A 626 -34.68 37.07 16.39
CA ALA A 626 -35.27 36.97 17.74
C ALA A 626 -34.59 37.89 18.78
N VAL A 627 -33.38 38.40 18.47
CA VAL A 627 -32.56 39.12 19.47
C VAL A 627 -32.08 40.51 19.03
N ASN A 628 -32.20 40.88 17.75
CA ASN A 628 -31.72 42.17 17.24
C ASN A 628 -32.71 43.33 17.41
N GLY A 629 -33.91 43.07 17.94
CA GLY A 629 -34.93 44.10 18.18
C GLY A 629 -35.61 44.68 16.93
N VAL A 630 -35.36 44.09 15.77
CA VAL A 630 -35.98 44.53 14.49
C VAL A 630 -37.30 43.83 14.30
N ASP A 631 -38.35 44.59 14.03
CA ASP A 631 -39.66 44.07 13.67
C ASP A 631 -39.70 43.71 12.19
N TYR A 632 -39.34 42.45 11.88
CA TYR A 632 -39.32 41.93 10.53
C TYR A 632 -40.73 41.80 9.92
N THR A 633 -41.80 41.74 10.73
CA THR A 633 -43.17 41.73 10.25
C THR A 633 -43.57 43.13 9.75
N ALA A 634 -43.22 44.16 10.51
CA ALA A 634 -43.43 45.58 10.10
C ALA A 634 -42.63 45.88 8.83
N LEU A 635 -41.35 45.47 8.74
CA LEU A 635 -40.52 45.64 7.52
C LEU A 635 -41.11 44.91 6.31
N LYS A 636 -41.65 43.73 6.51
CA LYS A 636 -42.30 42.99 5.41
C LYS A 636 -43.54 43.70 4.93
N ASN A 637 -44.39 44.19 5.84
CA ASN A 637 -45.61 44.92 5.48
C ASN A 637 -45.28 46.23 4.73
N GLU A 638 -44.28 46.97 5.20
CA GLU A 638 -43.79 48.19 4.54
C GLU A 638 -43.26 47.86 3.13
N ARG A 639 -42.50 46.79 2.99
CA ARG A 639 -42.01 46.34 1.67
C ARG A 639 -43.14 45.99 0.71
N ASP A 640 -44.14 45.26 1.19
CA ASP A 640 -45.26 44.82 0.37
C ASP A 640 -46.11 46.04 -0.08
N GLU A 641 -46.34 47.02 0.84
CA GLU A 641 -47.00 48.30 0.52
C GLU A 641 -46.21 49.11 -0.53
N LYS A 642 -44.90 49.24 -0.39
CA LYS A 642 -44.04 49.92 -1.35
C LYS A 642 -44.05 49.18 -2.73
N ALA A 643 -44.06 47.84 -2.72
CA ALA A 643 -44.13 47.05 -3.95
C ALA A 643 -45.45 47.18 -4.67
N GLU A 644 -46.57 47.34 -3.94
CA GLU A 644 -47.89 47.64 -4.51
C GLU A 644 -47.88 49.04 -5.12
N ARG A 645 -47.36 50.04 -4.43
CA ARG A 645 -47.24 51.41 -4.93
C ARG A 645 -46.39 51.49 -6.19
N ILE A 646 -45.28 50.74 -6.31
CA ILE A 646 -44.49 50.66 -7.55
C ILE A 646 -45.29 50.08 -8.71
N ARG A 647 -46.16 49.10 -8.45
CA ARG A 647 -47.05 48.54 -9.49
C ARG A 647 -48.07 49.55 -9.99
N GLU A 648 -48.65 50.31 -9.07
CA GLU A 648 -49.60 51.39 -9.43
C GLU A 648 -48.91 52.43 -10.31
N LEU A 649 -47.69 52.81 -9.97
CA LEU A 649 -46.90 53.81 -10.69
C LEU A 649 -46.10 53.25 -11.89
N SER A 650 -46.34 52.01 -12.31
CA SER A 650 -45.53 51.32 -13.32
C SER A 650 -45.56 51.98 -14.70
N ASN A 651 -46.70 52.61 -15.07
CA ASN A 651 -46.91 53.19 -16.37
C ASN A 651 -46.99 54.75 -16.37
N THR A 652 -46.57 55.37 -15.25
CA THR A 652 -46.60 56.83 -15.14
C THR A 652 -45.50 57.49 -15.97
N THR A 653 -45.83 58.65 -16.50
CA THR A 653 -44.92 59.56 -17.21
C THR A 653 -44.75 60.89 -16.48
N ASP A 654 -45.37 61.05 -15.28
CA ASP A 654 -45.25 62.19 -14.43
C ASP A 654 -43.92 62.16 -13.63
N ASP A 655 -43.18 63.22 -13.66
CA ASP A 655 -41.86 63.28 -13.09
C ASP A 655 -41.88 63.12 -11.54
N ASP A 656 -42.88 63.63 -10.83
CA ASP A 656 -43.05 63.53 -9.40
C ASP A 656 -43.38 62.06 -8.99
N GLU A 657 -44.25 61.40 -9.74
CA GLU A 657 -44.62 60.00 -9.57
C GLU A 657 -43.45 59.07 -9.93
N ILE A 658 -42.62 59.41 -10.91
CA ILE A 658 -41.37 58.67 -11.24
C ILE A 658 -40.40 58.82 -10.08
N ALA A 659 -40.25 59.99 -9.45
CA ALA A 659 -39.43 60.20 -8.29
C ALA A 659 -39.92 59.36 -7.10
N GLU A 660 -41.24 59.31 -6.84
CA GLU A 660 -41.86 58.49 -5.80
C GLU A 660 -41.62 57.00 -6.05
N ARG A 661 -41.75 56.51 -7.26
CA ARG A 661 -41.46 55.12 -7.64
C ARG A 661 -40.01 54.77 -7.42
N ASN A 662 -39.07 55.65 -7.75
CA ASN A 662 -37.63 55.45 -7.50
C ASN A 662 -37.31 55.41 -6.02
N ALA A 663 -37.88 56.32 -5.22
CA ALA A 663 -37.74 56.33 -3.76
C ALA A 663 -38.33 55.02 -3.13
N ALA A 664 -39.44 54.55 -3.62
CA ALA A 664 -40.02 53.27 -3.17
C ALA A 664 -39.14 52.07 -3.52
N ASN A 665 -38.51 52.04 -4.70
CA ASN A 665 -37.56 51.01 -5.08
C ASN A 665 -36.31 51.03 -4.20
N GLU A 666 -35.76 52.20 -3.91
CA GLU A 666 -34.63 52.38 -3.02
C GLU A 666 -34.96 51.88 -1.61
N ARG A 667 -36.13 52.26 -1.06
CA ARG A 667 -36.61 51.82 0.24
C ARG A 667 -36.82 50.30 0.30
N ILE A 668 -37.33 49.65 -0.73
CA ILE A 668 -37.43 48.19 -0.81
C ILE A 668 -36.04 47.54 -0.77
N SER A 669 -35.06 48.13 -1.47
CA SER A 669 -33.68 47.60 -1.44
C SER A 669 -33.07 47.66 -0.02
N GLU A 670 -33.29 48.78 0.68
CA GLU A 670 -32.85 48.94 2.07
C GLU A 670 -33.52 47.92 3.01
N ILE A 671 -34.83 47.72 2.89
CA ILE A 671 -35.59 46.72 3.68
C ILE A 671 -35.08 45.32 3.39
N ASP A 672 -34.89 44.99 2.13
CA ASP A 672 -34.38 43.67 1.74
C ASP A 672 -32.95 43.43 2.26
N GLN A 673 -32.07 44.41 2.21
CA GLN A 673 -30.75 44.33 2.82
C GLN A 673 -30.86 44.11 4.34
N GLU A 674 -31.68 44.86 5.08
CA GLU A 674 -31.83 44.67 6.53
C GLU A 674 -32.40 43.32 6.88
N ARG A 675 -33.35 42.78 6.09
CA ARG A 675 -33.93 41.43 6.29
C ARG A 675 -32.95 40.31 6.06
N PHE A 676 -31.95 40.49 5.21
CA PHE A 676 -30.93 39.48 4.89
C PHE A 676 -29.56 39.81 5.50
N LYS A 677 -29.46 40.88 6.30
CA LYS A 677 -28.21 41.28 6.91
C LYS A 677 -27.58 40.20 7.79
N TRP A 678 -28.41 39.35 8.36
CA TRP A 678 -28.01 38.21 9.19
C TRP A 678 -28.81 36.96 8.87
#